data_e27c9527bf3010952e5b0d34a5685a74
#
_entry.id   e27c9527bf3010952e5b0d34a5685a74
#
_cell.length_a   1.000
_cell.length_b   1.000
_cell.length_c   1.000
_cell.angle_alpha   90.00
_cell.angle_beta   90.00
_cell.angle_gamma   90.00
#
_symmetry.space_group_name_H-M   'P 1'
#
loop_
_entity.id
_entity.type
_entity.pdbx_description
1 polymer ?
#
loop_
_entity_poly.entity_id
_entity_poly.type
_entity_poly.pdbx_seq_one_letter_code
_entity_poly.pdbx_strand_id
1 'polypeptide(L)'
;MTGTDDAKVLFGVKKIKEATRGNKTFVLEENLSSGGAGLFSIEIIIDSAKAVEIIKENQWKSAKSFADQCYAIRIKNRENNKTFYVLAGGGTGGMYGALDIAEAIECNSINKLLESDNSPYLTKRGIKYNIPLDLRTPTYSDPGDAHQQNIPDTWDLSFWQNYFDEMAVHRYNVMTWWSLQPFPSMVKVAEFPEVALNDVWRTKEKFDDTYSSLGLNFDRPYLFQNIEVLKKITIDEKIVFWKKVMQMAADRGIDIYLFTWNIFTYGATGKHGITRRQDNDTTIAWFRASVREMLKTYPLLRGIGITSGEGMDNKQTGEYANEKWLWKTYGEGIRDGLKNQPDRKFTLVHRFHWASLNEIQKEFKDLPCRLELSLKYAIAHMYSITNPQFILPAIPLLSPQTQSWLTIRNDDIYSFRWANNDYARSFIRNIPAIEKVAGFYMGPDGYCWGRDYLSKLNNNKTPQLIIEKQWYSFMLWGRLSYNPDLPDNTFLQHLPQHFPSINSSELIKGWSSASMIFPWITRFVWGDIDLKWFPEANLSHPNHKGFYTVKDYIERVPMQGSNIDGILVWASNKVEGTKNNLLSPLNVADTLEILSNNSLASLQKLPKPIHQSHGELNQTLSDIQAFALIGKYYAEKIRGACDLALFDKTKIESYRKNALQHLQLAKSFWNQYATIYSTKNKVALYNRVGYVDVEKLKTNVQQDIDMVVKWKPGQNQLIPNGNTEVPFKQ
;
A
#
# COMPACT_ATOMS: atom_id res chain seq x y z
N MET A 1 -10.55 -8.30 35.83
CA MET A 1 -10.31 -7.17 34.92
C MET A 1 -11.02 -5.98 35.48
N THR A 2 -10.28 -5.07 36.00
CA THR A 2 -10.87 -3.94 36.71
C THR A 2 -10.28 -2.66 36.15
N GLY A 3 -11.14 -1.75 35.72
CA GLY A 3 -10.88 -0.34 35.84
C GLY A 3 -10.36 0.43 34.62
N THR A 4 -10.51 -0.01 33.41
CA THR A 4 -10.30 0.90 32.26
C THR A 4 -11.47 0.81 31.27
N ASP A 5 -11.97 1.98 30.86
CA ASP A 5 -12.94 2.13 29.76
C ASP A 5 -12.24 2.48 28.44
N ASP A 6 -10.89 2.44 28.39
CA ASP A 6 -10.16 2.74 27.15
C ASP A 6 -10.41 1.65 26.10
N ALA A 7 -11.10 2.01 25.04
CA ALA A 7 -11.53 1.10 23.99
C ALA A 7 -10.36 0.36 23.31
N LYS A 8 -9.16 0.96 23.25
CA LYS A 8 -7.95 0.34 22.67
C LYS A 8 -7.47 -0.80 23.57
N VAL A 9 -7.40 -0.55 24.87
CA VAL A 9 -7.02 -1.59 25.85
C VAL A 9 -8.04 -2.72 25.86
N LEU A 10 -9.35 -2.39 25.84
CA LEU A 10 -10.41 -3.39 25.77
C LEU A 10 -10.31 -4.27 24.53
N PHE A 11 -9.89 -3.70 23.38
CA PHE A 11 -9.61 -4.48 22.19
C PHE A 11 -8.43 -5.45 22.39
N GLY A 12 -7.32 -4.99 22.97
CA GLY A 12 -6.18 -5.85 23.32
C GLY A 12 -6.58 -7.01 24.25
N VAL A 13 -7.38 -6.70 25.28
CA VAL A 13 -7.93 -7.71 26.19
C VAL A 13 -8.86 -8.70 25.47
N LYS A 14 -9.70 -8.21 24.55
CA LYS A 14 -10.53 -9.08 23.70
C LYS A 14 -9.66 -10.06 22.91
N LYS A 15 -8.56 -9.62 22.32
CA LYS A 15 -7.62 -10.48 21.59
C LYS A 15 -6.93 -11.51 22.47
N ILE A 16 -6.55 -11.15 23.70
CA ILE A 16 -6.07 -12.13 24.70
C ILE A 16 -7.12 -13.21 24.96
N LYS A 17 -8.38 -12.83 25.18
CA LYS A 17 -9.48 -13.78 25.39
C LYS A 17 -9.70 -14.69 24.19
N GLU A 18 -9.66 -14.15 22.99
CA GLU A 18 -9.80 -14.91 21.75
C GLU A 18 -8.66 -15.94 21.59
N ALA A 19 -7.40 -15.51 21.80
CA ALA A 19 -6.23 -16.37 21.75
C ALA A 19 -6.30 -17.51 22.78
N THR A 20 -6.74 -17.21 24.00
CA THR A 20 -6.88 -18.22 25.07
C THR A 20 -7.97 -19.25 24.73
N ARG A 21 -9.13 -18.82 24.21
CA ARG A 21 -10.22 -19.72 23.81
C ARG A 21 -9.86 -20.61 22.61
N GLY A 22 -9.08 -20.09 21.69
CA GLY A 22 -8.55 -20.81 20.52
C GLY A 22 -7.48 -21.83 20.87
N ASN A 23 -6.85 -21.70 22.04
CA ASN A 23 -5.72 -22.50 22.46
C ASN A 23 -6.13 -23.52 23.53
N LYS A 24 -6.07 -24.82 23.21
CA LYS A 24 -6.47 -25.90 24.09
C LYS A 24 -5.59 -26.05 25.36
N THR A 25 -4.44 -25.40 25.40
CA THR A 25 -3.47 -25.48 26.51
C THR A 25 -3.80 -24.50 27.64
N PHE A 26 -4.61 -23.46 27.37
CA PHE A 26 -4.92 -22.42 28.33
C PHE A 26 -6.41 -22.37 28.63
N VAL A 27 -6.74 -22.16 29.91
CA VAL A 27 -8.09 -21.91 30.40
C VAL A 27 -8.14 -20.49 30.97
N LEU A 28 -9.10 -19.69 30.55
CA LEU A 28 -9.31 -18.35 31.07
C LEU A 28 -10.19 -18.41 32.34
N GLU A 29 -9.64 -18.03 33.49
CA GLU A 29 -10.43 -17.79 34.69
C GLU A 29 -10.64 -16.28 34.86
N GLU A 30 -11.88 -15.83 34.87
CA GLU A 30 -12.22 -14.41 35.02
C GLU A 30 -12.20 -13.94 36.49
N ASN A 31 -12.25 -14.85 37.44
CA ASN A 31 -12.14 -14.58 38.90
C ASN A 31 -11.04 -15.44 39.49
N LEU A 32 -9.99 -14.80 39.98
CA LEU A 32 -8.91 -15.47 40.73
C LEU A 32 -9.45 -16.04 42.05
N SER A 33 -9.87 -17.29 42.05
CA SER A 33 -9.89 -18.08 43.25
C SER A 33 -8.46 -18.57 43.50
N SER A 34 -7.91 -18.25 44.65
CA SER A 34 -6.55 -18.51 45.06
C SER A 34 -6.16 -20.00 44.91
N GLY A 35 -5.08 -20.29 44.15
CA GLY A 35 -4.28 -21.47 44.41
C GLY A 35 -4.16 -22.56 43.36
N GLY A 36 -4.37 -22.32 42.06
CA GLY A 36 -4.01 -23.28 41.00
C GLY A 36 -2.52 -23.21 40.61
N ALA A 37 -1.82 -24.33 40.53
CA ALA A 37 -0.45 -24.38 40.05
C ALA A 37 -0.41 -24.10 38.55
N GLY A 38 0.50 -23.20 38.08
CA GLY A 38 0.71 -22.89 36.65
C GLY A 38 -0.15 -21.75 36.14
N LEU A 39 -0.65 -20.85 36.98
CA LEU A 39 -1.43 -19.69 36.58
C LEU A 39 -0.56 -18.58 35.98
N PHE A 40 -1.02 -18.02 34.85
CA PHE A 40 -0.53 -16.76 34.33
C PHE A 40 -1.51 -15.63 34.72
N SER A 41 -0.98 -14.52 35.20
CA SER A 41 -1.76 -13.28 35.29
C SER A 41 -1.21 -12.21 34.36
N ILE A 42 -2.08 -11.33 33.87
CA ILE A 42 -1.73 -10.25 32.96
C ILE A 42 -2.26 -8.96 33.57
N GLU A 43 -1.38 -8.01 33.82
CA GLU A 43 -1.70 -6.68 34.32
C GLU A 43 -1.33 -5.63 33.26
N ILE A 44 -2.30 -4.82 32.85
CA ILE A 44 -2.11 -3.74 31.86
C ILE A 44 -2.27 -2.40 32.56
N ILE A 45 -1.20 -1.63 32.61
CA ILE A 45 -1.11 -0.32 33.25
C ILE A 45 -0.88 0.72 32.16
N ILE A 46 -1.80 1.68 32.03
CA ILE A 46 -1.77 2.74 31.02
C ILE A 46 -1.56 4.14 31.63
N ASP A 47 -1.26 4.19 32.91
CA ASP A 47 -0.87 5.41 33.63
C ASP A 47 0.65 5.40 33.82
N SER A 48 1.34 6.39 33.28
CA SER A 48 2.80 6.48 33.33
C SER A 48 3.34 6.64 34.76
N ALA A 49 2.63 7.34 35.66
CA ALA A 49 3.07 7.53 37.04
C ALA A 49 2.99 6.20 37.81
N LYS A 50 1.86 5.49 37.69
CA LYS A 50 1.67 4.16 38.28
C LYS A 50 2.64 3.13 37.68
N ALA A 51 2.91 3.19 36.38
CA ALA A 51 3.90 2.32 35.74
C ALA A 51 5.30 2.53 36.32
N VAL A 52 5.72 3.79 36.52
CA VAL A 52 7.00 4.11 37.19
C VAL A 52 7.07 3.63 38.61
N GLU A 53 5.96 3.76 39.38
CA GLU A 53 5.86 3.25 40.76
C GLU A 53 6.07 1.73 40.79
N ILE A 54 5.35 0.97 39.95
CA ILE A 54 5.46 -0.49 39.89
C ILE A 54 6.88 -0.92 39.44
N ILE A 55 7.52 -0.20 38.55
CA ILE A 55 8.93 -0.45 38.17
C ILE A 55 9.85 -0.31 39.36
N LYS A 56 9.70 0.75 40.16
CA LYS A 56 10.50 0.99 41.38
C LYS A 56 10.28 -0.08 42.44
N GLU A 57 9.02 -0.41 42.76
CA GLU A 57 8.66 -1.43 43.72
C GLU A 57 9.26 -2.80 43.41
N ASN A 58 9.32 -3.17 42.13
CA ASN A 58 9.85 -4.45 41.69
C ASN A 58 11.35 -4.38 41.30
N GLN A 59 12.01 -3.23 41.48
CA GLN A 59 13.41 -3.01 41.16
C GLN A 59 13.75 -3.35 39.71
N TRP A 60 12.81 -3.13 38.78
CA TRP A 60 13.01 -3.38 37.36
C TRP A 60 13.76 -2.24 36.73
N LYS A 61 14.38 -2.53 35.56
CA LYS A 61 14.95 -1.53 34.69
C LYS A 61 13.85 -0.56 34.24
N SER A 62 14.14 0.74 34.29
CA SER A 62 13.24 1.78 33.81
C SER A 62 12.87 1.56 32.33
N ALA A 63 11.61 1.81 32.01
CA ALA A 63 11.18 1.80 30.61
C ALA A 63 11.84 2.94 29.81
N LYS A 64 12.12 2.70 28.53
CA LYS A 64 12.76 3.71 27.67
C LYS A 64 11.89 4.94 27.43
N SER A 65 10.57 4.76 27.35
CA SER A 65 9.61 5.82 27.08
C SER A 65 8.21 5.41 27.49
N PHE A 66 7.41 6.40 27.89
CA PHE A 66 5.98 6.29 28.12
C PHE A 66 5.16 7.18 27.16
N ALA A 67 5.68 7.50 25.95
CA ALA A 67 4.86 8.12 24.92
C ALA A 67 3.69 7.21 24.51
N ASP A 68 2.62 7.76 23.94
CA ASP A 68 1.34 7.09 23.71
C ASP A 68 1.46 5.67 23.09
N GLN A 69 2.36 5.49 22.13
CA GLN A 69 2.55 4.20 21.44
C GLN A 69 3.60 3.30 22.09
N CYS A 70 4.25 3.77 23.16
CA CYS A 70 5.33 3.04 23.83
C CYS A 70 4.78 2.16 24.95
N TYR A 71 5.41 1.00 25.13
CA TYR A 71 5.12 0.09 26.25
C TYR A 71 6.35 -0.72 26.61
N ALA A 72 6.38 -1.18 27.86
CA ALA A 72 7.33 -2.17 28.33
C ALA A 72 6.60 -3.44 28.78
N ILE A 73 7.18 -4.60 28.50
CA ILE A 73 6.77 -5.85 29.10
C ILE A 73 7.74 -6.17 30.23
N ARG A 74 7.23 -6.47 31.42
CA ARG A 74 8.00 -6.94 32.58
C ARG A 74 7.38 -8.21 33.13
N ILE A 75 8.19 -9.05 33.77
CA ILE A 75 7.79 -10.37 34.18
C ILE A 75 8.12 -10.57 35.66
N LYS A 76 7.11 -10.91 36.45
CA LYS A 76 7.28 -11.27 37.87
C LYS A 76 6.98 -12.75 38.05
N ASN A 77 8.00 -13.49 38.47
CA ASN A 77 7.84 -14.91 38.83
C ASN A 77 7.58 -15.03 40.32
N ARG A 78 6.56 -15.80 40.70
CA ARG A 78 6.24 -16.19 42.08
C ARG A 78 6.04 -17.69 42.07
N GLU A 79 6.76 -18.43 42.91
CA GLU A 79 6.76 -19.91 43.07
C GLU A 79 6.04 -20.70 41.95
N ASN A 80 4.70 -20.63 41.89
CA ASN A 80 3.89 -21.34 40.89
C ASN A 80 3.15 -20.40 39.92
N ASN A 81 3.33 -19.07 40.03
CA ASN A 81 2.58 -18.07 39.25
C ASN A 81 3.54 -17.13 38.48
N LYS A 82 3.20 -16.82 37.28
CA LYS A 82 3.92 -15.86 36.43
C LYS A 82 3.00 -14.70 36.08
N THR A 83 3.39 -13.48 36.41
CA THR A 83 2.64 -12.26 36.06
C THR A 83 3.35 -11.49 34.96
N PHE A 84 2.65 -11.24 33.89
CA PHE A 84 3.09 -10.35 32.80
C PHE A 84 2.52 -8.96 33.03
N TYR A 85 3.39 -7.96 33.10
CA TYR A 85 3.01 -6.57 33.23
C TYR A 85 3.21 -5.88 31.86
N VAL A 86 2.15 -5.28 31.33
CA VAL A 86 2.22 -4.33 30.22
C VAL A 86 2.18 -2.94 30.83
N LEU A 87 3.30 -2.23 30.78
CA LEU A 87 3.48 -0.89 31.35
C LEU A 87 3.54 0.12 30.21
N ALA A 88 2.54 0.99 30.09
CA ALA A 88 2.38 1.95 29.00
C ALA A 88 1.99 3.34 29.51
N GLY A 89 2.23 4.38 28.72
CA GLY A 89 1.83 5.75 29.04
C GLY A 89 0.47 6.14 28.46
N GLY A 90 -0.20 5.23 27.75
CA GLY A 90 -1.52 5.48 27.14
C GLY A 90 -2.15 4.22 26.56
N GLY A 91 -3.39 4.35 26.12
CA GLY A 91 -4.19 3.22 25.65
C GLY A 91 -3.61 2.53 24.42
N THR A 92 -2.94 3.24 23.51
CA THR A 92 -2.34 2.66 22.30
C THR A 92 -1.17 1.73 22.66
N GLY A 93 -0.28 2.15 23.56
CA GLY A 93 0.81 1.31 24.07
C GLY A 93 0.28 0.10 24.85
N GLY A 94 -0.75 0.32 25.69
CA GLY A 94 -1.43 -0.76 26.42
C GLY A 94 -2.04 -1.81 25.49
N MET A 95 -2.69 -1.38 24.43
CA MET A 95 -3.21 -2.25 23.38
C MET A 95 -2.10 -3.05 22.68
N TYR A 96 -1.00 -2.40 22.30
CA TYR A 96 0.08 -3.08 21.59
C TYR A 96 0.77 -4.14 22.46
N GLY A 97 0.99 -3.85 23.74
CA GLY A 97 1.52 -4.84 24.68
C GLY A 97 0.56 -6.01 24.92
N ALA A 98 -0.74 -5.72 25.03
CA ALA A 98 -1.77 -6.76 25.12
C ALA A 98 -1.83 -7.65 23.86
N LEU A 99 -1.67 -7.06 22.69
CA LEU A 99 -1.60 -7.80 21.43
C LEU A 99 -0.35 -8.68 21.32
N ASP A 100 0.80 -8.26 21.84
CA ASP A 100 2.00 -9.12 21.90
C ASP A 100 1.79 -10.33 22.83
N ILE A 101 1.07 -10.14 23.94
CA ILE A 101 0.71 -11.25 24.84
C ILE A 101 -0.29 -12.19 24.15
N ALA A 102 -1.31 -11.64 23.47
CA ALA A 102 -2.28 -12.44 22.72
C ALA A 102 -1.59 -13.31 21.66
N GLU A 103 -0.70 -12.71 20.90
CA GLU A 103 0.14 -13.39 19.89
C GLU A 103 0.99 -14.52 20.53
N ALA A 104 1.63 -14.23 21.66
CA ALA A 104 2.43 -15.22 22.36
C ALA A 104 1.61 -16.42 22.88
N ILE A 105 0.35 -16.19 23.28
CA ILE A 105 -0.59 -17.25 23.66
C ILE A 105 -1.00 -18.05 22.41
N GLU A 106 -1.42 -17.37 21.36
CA GLU A 106 -1.85 -17.98 20.10
C GLU A 106 -0.77 -18.87 19.49
N CYS A 107 0.47 -18.37 19.46
CA CYS A 107 1.63 -19.08 18.93
C CYS A 107 2.28 -20.09 19.92
N ASN A 108 1.66 -20.37 21.08
CA ASN A 108 2.22 -21.23 22.12
C ASN A 108 3.63 -20.83 22.59
N SER A 109 3.93 -19.54 22.55
CA SER A 109 5.25 -18.98 22.88
C SER A 109 5.28 -18.13 24.15
N ILE A 110 4.18 -18.06 24.92
CA ILE A 110 4.05 -17.22 26.12
C ILE A 110 5.14 -17.52 27.17
N ASN A 111 5.56 -18.77 27.30
CA ASN A 111 6.63 -19.15 28.21
C ASN A 111 8.01 -18.63 27.77
N LYS A 112 8.17 -18.29 26.50
CA LYS A 112 9.39 -17.75 25.89
C LYS A 112 9.35 -16.23 25.76
N LEU A 113 8.24 -15.59 26.15
CA LEU A 113 8.10 -14.14 26.09
C LEU A 113 9.13 -13.52 27.04
N LEU A 114 9.91 -12.58 26.52
CA LEU A 114 10.96 -11.87 27.23
C LEU A 114 10.52 -10.47 27.64
N GLU A 115 11.14 -9.93 28.67
CA GLU A 115 11.03 -8.52 28.99
C GLU A 115 11.52 -7.66 27.83
N SER A 116 10.80 -6.58 27.55
CA SER A 116 11.11 -5.72 26.39
C SER A 116 10.69 -4.28 26.64
N ASP A 117 11.35 -3.37 25.92
CA ASP A 117 10.99 -1.95 25.79
C ASP A 117 10.69 -1.65 24.34
N ASN A 118 9.46 -1.26 24.05
CA ASN A 118 8.94 -1.09 22.70
C ASN A 118 8.57 0.37 22.43
N SER A 119 9.06 0.90 21.33
CA SER A 119 8.75 2.24 20.84
C SER A 119 8.72 2.26 19.31
N PRO A 120 7.88 3.09 18.68
CA PRO A 120 7.79 3.10 17.23
C PRO A 120 9.04 3.69 16.58
N TYR A 121 9.61 2.98 15.61
CA TYR A 121 10.65 3.49 14.72
C TYR A 121 10.09 4.60 13.80
N LEU A 122 8.91 4.34 13.20
CA LEU A 122 8.10 5.32 12.51
C LEU A 122 6.82 5.58 13.31
N THR A 123 6.58 6.82 13.68
CA THR A 123 5.44 7.18 14.55
C THR A 123 4.10 7.04 13.85
N LYS A 124 4.04 7.29 12.54
CA LYS A 124 2.82 7.17 11.73
C LYS A 124 3.04 6.10 10.65
N ARG A 125 2.23 5.06 10.70
CA ARG A 125 2.30 3.87 9.84
C ARG A 125 0.94 3.68 9.21
N GLY A 126 0.84 4.09 7.93
CA GLY A 126 -0.44 4.26 7.28
C GLY A 126 -0.73 3.29 6.15
N ILE A 127 -2.02 3.09 5.92
CA ILE A 127 -2.56 2.48 4.71
C ILE A 127 -3.21 3.57 3.86
N LYS A 128 -2.88 3.57 2.56
CA LYS A 128 -3.53 4.38 1.55
C LYS A 128 -4.72 3.61 1.01
N TYR A 129 -5.90 4.18 1.17
CA TYR A 129 -7.14 3.59 0.73
C TYR A 129 -7.86 4.51 -0.26
N ASN A 130 -7.94 4.10 -1.53
CA ASN A 130 -8.76 4.78 -2.52
C ASN A 130 -10.22 4.48 -2.19
N ILE A 131 -10.89 5.41 -1.49
CA ILE A 131 -12.20 5.17 -0.91
C ILE A 131 -13.32 5.25 -1.95
N PRO A 132 -14.02 4.13 -2.25
CA PRO A 132 -15.11 4.10 -3.20
C PRO A 132 -16.42 4.62 -2.57
N LEU A 133 -16.62 5.93 -2.58
CA LEU A 133 -17.75 6.56 -1.93
C LEU A 133 -19.05 6.42 -2.74
N ASP A 134 -18.99 6.78 -4.02
CA ASP A 134 -20.17 6.95 -4.87
C ASP A 134 -19.74 7.21 -6.32
N LEU A 135 -20.51 6.82 -7.30
CA LEU A 135 -20.24 7.11 -8.72
C LEU A 135 -19.97 8.59 -8.99
N ARG A 136 -20.62 9.49 -8.24
CA ARG A 136 -20.53 10.95 -8.41
C ARG A 136 -19.36 11.58 -7.68
N THR A 137 -18.63 10.84 -6.84
CA THR A 137 -17.46 11.31 -6.07
C THR A 137 -16.29 10.34 -6.25
N PRO A 138 -15.70 10.32 -7.45
CA PRO A 138 -14.75 9.31 -7.87
C PRO A 138 -13.37 9.42 -7.22
N THR A 139 -12.60 8.33 -7.33
CA THR A 139 -11.17 8.27 -7.10
C THR A 139 -10.42 7.90 -8.38
N TYR A 140 -9.09 7.87 -8.35
CA TYR A 140 -8.32 7.38 -9.49
C TYR A 140 -8.54 5.91 -9.81
N SER A 141 -8.96 5.10 -8.85
CA SER A 141 -9.22 3.66 -9.06
C SER A 141 -10.63 3.35 -9.57
N ASP A 142 -11.50 4.34 -9.72
CA ASP A 142 -12.91 4.17 -10.12
C ASP A 142 -13.12 3.32 -11.37
N PRO A 143 -12.32 3.46 -12.45
CA PRO A 143 -12.49 2.60 -13.61
C PRO A 143 -12.25 1.11 -13.35
N GLY A 144 -11.57 0.76 -12.25
CA GLY A 144 -11.26 -0.63 -11.93
C GLY A 144 -12.47 -1.43 -11.41
N ASP A 145 -12.63 -2.65 -11.90
CA ASP A 145 -13.74 -3.54 -11.48
C ASP A 145 -13.76 -3.76 -9.96
N ALA A 146 -12.58 -3.92 -9.35
CA ALA A 146 -12.47 -4.10 -7.89
C ALA A 146 -12.96 -2.87 -7.11
N HIS A 147 -12.75 -1.66 -7.63
CA HIS A 147 -13.24 -0.44 -7.01
C HIS A 147 -14.77 -0.40 -7.02
N GLN A 148 -15.39 -0.63 -8.17
CA GLN A 148 -16.84 -0.63 -8.30
C GLN A 148 -17.52 -1.69 -7.42
N GLN A 149 -16.87 -2.86 -7.25
CA GLN A 149 -17.35 -3.92 -6.36
C GLN A 149 -17.25 -3.57 -4.88
N ASN A 150 -16.30 -2.72 -4.48
CA ASN A 150 -16.09 -2.30 -3.09
C ASN A 150 -16.99 -1.13 -2.64
N ILE A 151 -17.77 -0.48 -3.53
CA ILE A 151 -18.68 0.60 -3.13
C ILE A 151 -19.67 0.15 -2.03
N PRO A 152 -20.37 -0.99 -2.15
CA PRO A 152 -21.29 -1.45 -1.11
C PRO A 152 -20.61 -1.67 0.25
N ASP A 153 -19.42 -2.29 0.26
CA ASP A 153 -18.67 -2.56 1.48
C ASP A 153 -18.26 -1.27 2.22
N THR A 154 -17.92 -0.22 1.48
CA THR A 154 -17.58 1.09 2.04
C THR A 154 -18.71 1.68 2.89
N TRP A 155 -19.97 1.31 2.64
CA TRP A 155 -21.13 1.74 3.39
C TRP A 155 -21.64 0.68 4.39
N ASP A 156 -20.78 -0.28 4.77
CA ASP A 156 -21.03 -1.27 5.81
C ASP A 156 -20.09 -1.06 7.02
N LEU A 157 -20.67 -0.90 8.21
CA LEU A 157 -19.90 -0.71 9.45
C LEU A 157 -19.06 -1.96 9.79
N SER A 158 -19.52 -3.16 9.46
CA SER A 158 -18.79 -4.40 9.75
C SER A 158 -17.50 -4.50 8.91
N PHE A 159 -17.52 -3.99 7.69
CA PHE A 159 -16.31 -3.87 6.86
C PHE A 159 -15.25 -3.03 7.57
N TRP A 160 -15.61 -1.84 8.06
CA TRP A 160 -14.69 -0.93 8.73
C TRP A 160 -14.18 -1.49 10.06
N GLN A 161 -15.08 -2.13 10.83
CA GLN A 161 -14.70 -2.77 12.09
C GLN A 161 -13.61 -3.81 11.87
N ASN A 162 -13.81 -4.73 10.92
CA ASN A 162 -12.86 -5.78 10.60
C ASN A 162 -11.55 -5.20 10.06
N TYR A 163 -11.65 -4.20 9.19
CA TYR A 163 -10.45 -3.58 8.60
C TYR A 163 -9.58 -2.89 9.67
N PHE A 164 -10.19 -2.12 10.58
CA PHE A 164 -9.47 -1.46 11.66
C PHE A 164 -8.92 -2.44 12.70
N ASP A 165 -9.63 -3.53 12.96
CA ASP A 165 -9.15 -4.61 13.83
C ASP A 165 -7.83 -5.20 13.27
N GLU A 166 -7.79 -5.53 11.98
CA GLU A 166 -6.58 -6.03 11.31
C GLU A 166 -5.45 -4.99 11.26
N MET A 167 -5.78 -3.72 10.97
CA MET A 167 -4.78 -2.64 11.01
C MET A 167 -4.12 -2.54 12.39
N ALA A 168 -4.89 -2.58 13.47
CA ALA A 168 -4.38 -2.49 14.83
C ALA A 168 -3.50 -3.70 15.20
N VAL A 169 -3.92 -4.92 14.82
CA VAL A 169 -3.14 -6.15 15.01
C VAL A 169 -1.77 -6.03 14.33
N HIS A 170 -1.71 -5.47 13.15
CA HIS A 170 -0.46 -5.27 12.40
C HIS A 170 0.28 -3.96 12.77
N ARG A 171 -0.16 -3.21 13.78
CA ARG A 171 0.47 -1.96 14.27
C ARG A 171 0.36 -0.77 13.30
N TYR A 172 -0.57 -0.79 12.33
CA TYR A 172 -0.92 0.42 11.60
C TYR A 172 -1.78 1.34 12.47
N ASN A 173 -1.50 2.64 12.41
CA ASN A 173 -2.19 3.64 13.21
C ASN A 173 -2.66 4.85 12.40
N VAL A 174 -2.62 4.77 11.08
CA VAL A 174 -3.13 5.80 10.18
C VAL A 174 -3.85 5.13 9.01
N MET A 175 -5.02 5.68 8.65
CA MET A 175 -5.64 5.41 7.36
C MET A 175 -5.84 6.72 6.59
N THR A 176 -5.35 6.76 5.36
CA THR A 176 -5.55 7.89 4.47
C THR A 176 -6.61 7.52 3.44
N TRP A 177 -7.75 8.21 3.47
CA TRP A 177 -8.83 8.07 2.49
C TRP A 177 -8.58 8.97 1.30
N TRP A 178 -8.52 8.41 0.11
CA TRP A 178 -8.21 9.13 -1.12
C TRP A 178 -9.42 9.21 -2.02
N SER A 179 -9.89 10.43 -2.32
CA SER A 179 -10.97 10.72 -3.27
C SER A 179 -10.62 11.99 -4.03
N LEU A 180 -10.99 12.06 -5.30
CA LEU A 180 -10.80 13.29 -6.09
C LEU A 180 -11.65 14.44 -5.55
N GLN A 181 -12.88 14.14 -5.13
CA GLN A 181 -13.79 15.09 -4.55
C GLN A 181 -14.76 14.43 -3.57
N PRO A 182 -14.43 14.36 -2.26
CA PRO A 182 -15.26 13.66 -1.27
C PRO A 182 -16.40 14.50 -0.69
N PHE A 183 -16.30 15.84 -0.72
CA PHE A 183 -17.15 16.72 0.03
C PHE A 183 -18.65 16.53 -0.22
N PRO A 184 -19.14 16.37 -1.47
CA PRO A 184 -20.58 16.18 -1.71
C PRO A 184 -21.16 14.94 -1.05
N SER A 185 -20.36 13.89 -0.84
CA SER A 185 -20.77 12.64 -0.18
C SER A 185 -20.53 12.61 1.32
N MET A 186 -19.88 13.63 1.90
CA MET A 186 -19.47 13.63 3.30
C MET A 186 -19.98 14.81 4.13
N VAL A 187 -20.26 15.97 3.54
CA VAL A 187 -20.69 17.14 4.28
C VAL A 187 -21.86 17.85 3.62
N LYS A 188 -22.58 18.64 4.43
CA LYS A 188 -23.66 19.52 4.02
C LYS A 188 -23.21 20.95 4.27
N VAL A 189 -23.08 21.73 3.22
CA VAL A 189 -22.68 23.13 3.28
C VAL A 189 -23.91 24.00 3.18
N ALA A 190 -24.19 24.80 4.20
CA ALA A 190 -25.43 25.59 4.27
C ALA A 190 -25.57 26.60 3.12
N GLU A 191 -24.45 27.17 2.68
CA GLU A 191 -24.38 28.11 1.56
C GLU A 191 -24.59 27.47 0.19
N PHE A 192 -24.43 26.13 0.12
CA PHE A 192 -24.54 25.33 -1.12
C PHE A 192 -25.36 24.04 -0.88
N PRO A 193 -26.62 24.13 -0.43
CA PRO A 193 -27.36 22.97 0.12
C PRO A 193 -27.62 21.85 -0.90
N GLU A 194 -27.74 22.20 -2.19
CA GLU A 194 -28.05 21.24 -3.27
C GLU A 194 -26.82 20.44 -3.73
N VAL A 195 -25.64 20.78 -3.24
CA VAL A 195 -24.42 20.05 -3.61
C VAL A 195 -24.33 18.72 -2.87
N ALA A 196 -24.85 18.65 -1.65
CA ALA A 196 -24.84 17.42 -0.86
C ALA A 196 -25.61 16.27 -1.57
N LEU A 197 -25.00 15.10 -1.59
CA LEU A 197 -25.50 13.92 -2.32
C LEU A 197 -26.19 12.94 -1.38
N ASN A 198 -27.49 12.76 -1.57
CA ASN A 198 -28.21 11.61 -1.02
C ASN A 198 -27.91 10.35 -1.81
N ASP A 199 -28.27 9.20 -1.24
CA ASP A 199 -28.09 7.87 -1.80
C ASP A 199 -26.64 7.52 -2.14
N VAL A 200 -26.41 6.26 -2.44
CA VAL A 200 -25.14 5.73 -2.93
C VAL A 200 -25.40 5.07 -4.28
N TRP A 201 -24.70 5.54 -5.30
CA TRP A 201 -24.86 5.10 -6.67
C TRP A 201 -23.65 4.34 -7.17
N ARG A 202 -23.94 3.32 -8.01
CA ARG A 202 -22.95 2.63 -8.85
C ARG A 202 -23.44 2.63 -10.29
N THR A 203 -22.52 2.67 -11.25
CA THR A 203 -22.87 2.43 -12.64
C THR A 203 -22.99 0.93 -12.94
N LYS A 204 -23.92 0.55 -13.81
CA LYS A 204 -23.97 -0.78 -14.44
C LYS A 204 -23.25 -0.79 -15.79
N GLU A 205 -22.88 0.37 -16.29
CA GLU A 205 -22.10 0.49 -17.51
C GLU A 205 -20.65 0.08 -17.24
N LYS A 206 -20.04 -0.57 -18.22
CA LYS A 206 -18.62 -0.84 -18.16
C LYS A 206 -17.85 0.43 -18.42
N PHE A 207 -16.87 0.73 -17.57
CA PHE A 207 -15.87 1.70 -17.93
C PHE A 207 -15.17 1.23 -19.20
N ASP A 208 -14.98 2.14 -20.15
CA ASP A 208 -13.99 1.90 -21.19
C ASP A 208 -12.61 1.76 -20.52
N ASP A 209 -11.67 1.13 -21.22
CA ASP A 209 -10.29 1.00 -20.74
C ASP A 209 -9.52 2.33 -20.85
N THR A 210 -10.23 3.45 -20.93
CA THR A 210 -9.63 4.77 -21.06
C THR A 210 -9.01 5.18 -19.73
N TYR A 211 -7.71 5.13 -19.71
CA TYR A 211 -6.89 5.58 -18.61
C TYR A 211 -6.91 7.09 -18.47
N SER A 212 -7.17 7.59 -17.27
CA SER A 212 -7.00 8.99 -16.92
C SER A 212 -5.93 9.18 -15.85
N SER A 213 -4.74 9.59 -16.25
CA SER A 213 -3.67 9.97 -15.31
C SER A 213 -3.95 11.27 -14.57
N LEU A 214 -4.91 12.06 -15.06
CA LEU A 214 -5.21 13.41 -14.56
C LEU A 214 -6.51 13.48 -13.76
N GLY A 215 -7.16 12.34 -13.48
CA GLY A 215 -8.45 12.32 -12.78
C GLY A 215 -9.61 12.95 -13.56
N LEU A 216 -9.49 13.04 -14.89
CA LEU A 216 -10.50 13.65 -15.75
C LEU A 216 -11.46 12.60 -16.31
N ASN A 217 -12.66 13.06 -16.73
CA ASN A 217 -13.64 12.26 -17.46
C ASN A 217 -14.27 11.09 -16.68
N PHE A 218 -14.33 11.15 -15.35
CA PHE A 218 -15.08 10.18 -14.54
C PHE A 218 -16.57 10.52 -14.40
N ASP A 219 -17.01 11.64 -14.98
CA ASP A 219 -18.40 12.11 -15.03
C ASP A 219 -19.00 12.04 -16.46
N ARG A 220 -18.51 11.10 -17.28
CA ARG A 220 -19.03 10.91 -18.65
C ARG A 220 -20.51 10.55 -18.62
N PRO A 221 -21.34 11.16 -19.49
CA PRO A 221 -22.79 10.94 -19.47
C PRO A 221 -23.22 9.47 -19.54
N TYR A 222 -22.50 8.63 -20.31
CA TYR A 222 -22.86 7.22 -20.46
C TYR A 222 -22.82 6.46 -19.13
N LEU A 223 -21.91 6.81 -18.19
CA LEU A 223 -21.83 6.16 -16.88
C LEU A 223 -23.10 6.34 -16.04
N PHE A 224 -23.88 7.37 -16.34
CA PHE A 224 -25.12 7.71 -15.62
C PHE A 224 -26.40 7.23 -16.34
N GLN A 225 -26.28 6.57 -17.49
CA GLN A 225 -27.44 6.07 -18.25
C GLN A 225 -28.09 4.87 -17.58
N ASN A 226 -27.31 4.04 -16.89
CA ASN A 226 -27.80 2.84 -16.23
C ASN A 226 -27.18 2.74 -14.82
N ILE A 227 -27.80 3.44 -13.87
CA ILE A 227 -27.34 3.47 -12.48
C ILE A 227 -28.04 2.42 -11.63
N GLU A 228 -27.33 1.99 -10.59
CA GLU A 228 -27.88 1.20 -9.49
C GLU A 228 -27.81 2.03 -8.20
N VAL A 229 -28.93 2.15 -7.50
CA VAL A 229 -28.97 2.75 -6.16
C VAL A 229 -28.64 1.64 -5.16
N LEU A 230 -27.39 1.59 -4.70
CA LEU A 230 -26.90 0.57 -3.77
C LEU A 230 -27.47 0.75 -2.37
N LYS A 231 -27.65 2.01 -1.96
CA LYS A 231 -28.17 2.36 -0.64
C LYS A 231 -28.97 3.65 -0.71
N LYS A 232 -30.21 3.62 -0.24
CA LYS A 232 -31.00 4.83 0.00
C LYS A 232 -30.63 5.40 1.35
N ILE A 233 -30.06 6.60 1.37
CA ILE A 233 -29.50 7.23 2.56
C ILE A 233 -29.40 8.73 2.34
N THR A 234 -29.84 9.52 3.30
CA THR A 234 -29.69 10.97 3.25
C THR A 234 -28.28 11.41 3.58
N ILE A 235 -27.90 12.65 3.22
CA ILE A 235 -26.60 13.19 3.60
C ILE A 235 -26.44 13.28 5.13
N ASP A 236 -27.47 13.54 5.87
CA ASP A 236 -27.42 13.61 7.34
C ASP A 236 -27.14 12.21 7.94
N GLU A 237 -27.74 11.15 7.39
CA GLU A 237 -27.43 9.76 7.75
C GLU A 237 -26.01 9.34 7.33
N LYS A 238 -25.52 9.80 6.16
CA LYS A 238 -24.11 9.61 5.75
C LYS A 238 -23.16 10.24 6.75
N ILE A 239 -23.45 11.44 7.24
CA ILE A 239 -22.65 12.11 8.27
C ILE A 239 -22.61 11.28 9.55
N VAL A 240 -23.76 10.78 10.01
CA VAL A 240 -23.81 9.88 11.18
C VAL A 240 -22.99 8.62 10.96
N PHE A 241 -23.08 8.01 9.77
CA PHE A 241 -22.31 6.84 9.40
C PHE A 241 -20.80 7.10 9.49
N TRP A 242 -20.29 8.18 8.88
CA TRP A 242 -18.87 8.50 8.89
C TRP A 242 -18.34 8.87 10.27
N LYS A 243 -19.15 9.50 11.11
CA LYS A 243 -18.81 9.73 12.53
C LYS A 243 -18.59 8.41 13.26
N LYS A 244 -19.44 7.41 13.05
CA LYS A 244 -19.29 6.08 13.62
C LYS A 244 -18.03 5.38 13.11
N VAL A 245 -17.75 5.44 11.81
CA VAL A 245 -16.53 4.85 11.22
C VAL A 245 -15.27 5.49 11.80
N MET A 246 -15.23 6.83 11.93
CA MET A 246 -14.09 7.52 12.55
C MET A 246 -13.94 7.19 14.05
N GLN A 247 -15.05 6.97 14.76
CA GLN A 247 -14.99 6.50 16.16
C GLN A 247 -14.40 5.09 16.25
N MET A 248 -14.83 4.17 15.38
CA MET A 248 -14.25 2.81 15.31
C MET A 248 -12.74 2.84 15.06
N ALA A 249 -12.26 3.73 14.18
CA ALA A 249 -10.83 3.93 13.95
C ALA A 249 -10.12 4.43 15.22
N ALA A 250 -10.67 5.45 15.88
CA ALA A 250 -10.13 6.02 17.11
C ALA A 250 -10.07 4.98 18.25
N ASP A 251 -11.08 4.10 18.35
CA ASP A 251 -11.14 2.98 19.30
C ASP A 251 -10.04 1.92 19.05
N ARG A 252 -9.33 2.01 17.94
CA ARG A 252 -8.16 1.18 17.58
C ARG A 252 -6.87 1.99 17.51
N GLY A 253 -6.90 3.26 17.96
CA GLY A 253 -5.73 4.14 17.89
C GLY A 253 -5.32 4.50 16.47
N ILE A 254 -6.29 4.53 15.53
CA ILE A 254 -6.07 4.82 14.12
C ILE A 254 -6.58 6.23 13.82
N ASP A 255 -5.68 7.08 13.34
CA ASP A 255 -5.98 8.42 12.86
C ASP A 255 -6.47 8.39 11.40
N ILE A 256 -7.56 9.09 11.10
CA ILE A 256 -8.10 9.23 9.75
C ILE A 256 -7.63 10.54 9.13
N TYR A 257 -7.08 10.45 7.92
CA TYR A 257 -6.73 11.58 7.06
C TYR A 257 -7.54 11.50 5.76
N LEU A 258 -8.12 12.61 5.33
CA LEU A 258 -8.83 12.70 4.06
C LEU A 258 -7.94 13.36 3.02
N PHE A 259 -7.49 12.60 2.03
CA PHE A 259 -6.74 13.12 0.91
C PHE A 259 -7.67 13.43 -0.24
N THR A 260 -7.63 14.66 -0.70
CA THR A 260 -8.40 15.14 -1.84
C THR A 260 -7.47 15.82 -2.83
N TRP A 261 -7.91 15.86 -4.07
CA TRP A 261 -7.23 16.66 -5.07
C TRP A 261 -7.81 18.07 -5.10
N ASN A 262 -7.10 18.92 -5.77
CA ASN A 262 -7.37 20.36 -5.85
C ASN A 262 -8.76 20.72 -6.44
N ILE A 263 -8.80 21.11 -7.71
CA ILE A 263 -9.92 21.77 -8.38
C ILE A 263 -11.02 20.85 -8.91
N PHE A 264 -10.97 19.55 -8.67
CA PHE A 264 -12.02 18.66 -9.12
C PHE A 264 -13.36 18.99 -8.44
N THR A 265 -14.42 19.14 -9.23
CA THR A 265 -15.76 19.51 -8.75
C THR A 265 -16.80 18.42 -8.97
N TYR A 266 -16.36 17.14 -8.99
CA TYR A 266 -17.26 16.00 -9.13
C TYR A 266 -18.42 16.04 -8.12
N GLY A 267 -19.64 15.78 -8.60
CA GLY A 267 -20.86 15.87 -7.78
C GLY A 267 -21.37 17.27 -7.54
N ALA A 268 -20.55 18.31 -7.79
CA ALA A 268 -20.90 19.72 -7.59
C ALA A 268 -20.95 20.53 -8.89
N THR A 269 -20.28 20.06 -9.95
CA THR A 269 -20.18 20.79 -11.23
C THR A 269 -21.54 21.23 -11.75
N GLY A 270 -21.66 22.50 -12.11
CA GLY A 270 -22.88 23.11 -12.65
C GLY A 270 -23.92 23.56 -11.62
N LYS A 271 -23.78 23.18 -10.35
CA LYS A 271 -24.65 23.62 -9.25
C LYS A 271 -24.12 24.95 -8.70
N HIS A 272 -25.03 25.90 -8.44
CA HIS A 272 -24.70 27.23 -7.90
C HIS A 272 -23.60 27.99 -8.68
N GLY A 273 -23.35 27.66 -9.94
CA GLY A 273 -22.27 28.28 -10.70
C GLY A 273 -20.87 27.68 -10.44
N ILE A 274 -20.77 26.56 -9.72
CA ILE A 274 -19.51 25.86 -9.47
C ILE A 274 -19.00 25.24 -10.78
N THR A 275 -17.74 25.51 -11.10
CA THR A 275 -17.06 24.98 -12.30
C THR A 275 -15.63 24.57 -11.97
N ARG A 276 -14.97 23.83 -12.85
CA ARG A 276 -13.54 23.48 -12.72
C ARG A 276 -12.59 24.64 -13.07
N ARG A 277 -13.11 25.83 -13.31
CA ARG A 277 -12.25 26.98 -13.62
C ARG A 277 -11.59 27.47 -12.35
N GLN A 278 -10.27 27.65 -12.38
CA GLN A 278 -9.47 28.09 -11.26
C GLN A 278 -9.75 29.56 -10.88
N ASP A 279 -10.19 30.36 -11.86
CA ASP A 279 -10.59 31.76 -11.69
C ASP A 279 -12.08 31.95 -11.34
N ASN A 280 -12.74 30.90 -10.83
CA ASN A 280 -14.13 30.96 -10.41
C ASN A 280 -14.22 31.16 -8.88
N ASP A 281 -14.56 32.36 -8.45
CA ASP A 281 -14.67 32.71 -7.03
C ASP A 281 -15.77 31.92 -6.30
N THR A 282 -16.84 31.53 -6.99
CA THR A 282 -17.88 30.67 -6.41
C THR A 282 -17.33 29.27 -6.09
N THR A 283 -16.50 28.74 -6.96
CA THR A 283 -15.80 27.45 -6.72
C THR A 283 -14.86 27.58 -5.53
N ILE A 284 -14.08 28.66 -5.44
CA ILE A 284 -13.20 28.93 -4.30
C ILE A 284 -14.01 29.01 -2.99
N ALA A 285 -15.12 29.77 -2.99
CA ALA A 285 -16.00 29.91 -1.83
C ALA A 285 -16.60 28.56 -1.41
N TRP A 286 -17.03 27.73 -2.36
CA TRP A 286 -17.56 26.41 -2.09
C TRP A 286 -16.52 25.46 -1.49
N PHE A 287 -15.29 25.42 -2.03
CA PHE A 287 -14.22 24.61 -1.45
C PHE A 287 -13.88 25.05 -0.02
N ARG A 288 -13.70 26.36 0.21
CA ARG A 288 -13.44 26.91 1.53
C ARG A 288 -14.52 26.51 2.54
N ALA A 289 -15.79 26.68 2.15
CA ALA A 289 -16.93 26.31 3.00
C ALA A 289 -16.96 24.78 3.25
N SER A 290 -16.70 23.97 2.24
CA SER A 290 -16.67 22.51 2.37
C SER A 290 -15.57 22.03 3.32
N VAL A 291 -14.36 22.58 3.24
CA VAL A 291 -13.26 22.28 4.16
C VAL A 291 -13.62 22.71 5.58
N ARG A 292 -14.16 23.92 5.77
CA ARG A 292 -14.65 24.39 7.07
C ARG A 292 -15.67 23.41 7.66
N GLU A 293 -16.66 22.99 6.89
CA GLU A 293 -17.71 22.07 7.35
C GLU A 293 -17.18 20.66 7.61
N MET A 294 -16.16 20.18 6.87
CA MET A 294 -15.48 18.92 7.19
C MET A 294 -14.89 18.95 8.61
N LEU A 295 -14.19 20.01 8.97
CA LEU A 295 -13.59 20.11 10.29
C LEU A 295 -14.66 20.21 11.40
N LYS A 296 -15.73 21.01 11.18
CA LYS A 296 -16.82 21.12 12.13
C LYS A 296 -17.61 19.82 12.31
N THR A 297 -17.88 19.11 11.21
CA THR A 297 -18.69 17.91 11.20
C THR A 297 -17.97 16.71 11.82
N TYR A 298 -16.65 16.61 11.60
CA TYR A 298 -15.84 15.44 11.98
C TYR A 298 -14.69 15.81 12.94
N PRO A 299 -14.96 15.90 14.25
CA PRO A 299 -13.93 16.28 15.23
C PRO A 299 -12.78 15.26 15.32
N LEU A 300 -13.00 13.99 14.94
CA LEU A 300 -11.99 12.94 14.91
C LEU A 300 -11.14 12.91 13.62
N LEU A 301 -11.51 13.71 12.60
CA LEU A 301 -10.66 13.85 11.41
C LEU A 301 -9.34 14.50 11.81
N ARG A 302 -8.23 13.80 11.54
CA ARG A 302 -6.89 14.19 12.00
C ARG A 302 -6.18 15.12 11.04
N GLY A 303 -6.53 15.08 9.78
CA GLY A 303 -5.92 15.94 8.77
C GLY A 303 -6.58 15.84 7.41
N ILE A 304 -6.18 16.77 6.55
CA ILE A 304 -6.52 16.79 5.13
C ILE A 304 -5.21 16.74 4.33
N GLY A 305 -5.20 15.92 3.28
CA GLY A 305 -4.13 15.91 2.28
C GLY A 305 -4.57 16.63 1.01
N ILE A 306 -3.68 17.43 0.43
CA ILE A 306 -3.93 18.16 -0.81
C ILE A 306 -2.79 17.96 -1.81
N THR A 307 -3.06 18.19 -3.09
CA THR A 307 -2.03 18.19 -4.14
C THR A 307 -2.24 19.37 -5.08
N SER A 308 -1.15 20.04 -5.47
CA SER A 308 -1.19 20.99 -6.58
C SER A 308 -0.82 20.30 -7.89
N GLY A 309 -0.99 20.97 -9.00
CA GLY A 309 -0.55 20.54 -10.33
C GLY A 309 -1.57 19.73 -11.11
N GLU A 310 -1.92 18.54 -10.63
CA GLU A 310 -2.87 17.67 -11.34
C GLU A 310 -4.27 18.29 -11.40
N GLY A 311 -4.78 18.55 -12.59
CA GLY A 311 -6.09 19.19 -12.82
C GLY A 311 -6.09 20.72 -12.70
N MET A 312 -5.01 21.34 -12.23
CA MET A 312 -4.85 22.80 -12.18
C MET A 312 -4.13 23.33 -13.42
N ASP A 313 -4.43 24.58 -13.77
CA ASP A 313 -3.73 25.29 -14.84
C ASP A 313 -2.47 25.97 -14.29
N ASN A 314 -1.30 25.40 -14.61
CA ASN A 314 0.00 25.94 -14.19
C ASN A 314 0.35 27.31 -14.86
N LYS A 315 -0.47 27.80 -15.77
CA LYS A 315 -0.31 29.12 -16.38
C LYS A 315 -1.03 30.21 -15.62
N GLN A 316 -1.89 29.86 -14.67
CA GLN A 316 -2.57 30.82 -13.80
C GLN A 316 -1.57 31.55 -12.92
N THR A 317 -1.79 32.86 -12.77
CA THR A 317 -0.92 33.77 -12.03
C THR A 317 -1.72 34.64 -11.05
N GLY A 318 -1.03 35.41 -10.24
CA GLY A 318 -1.66 36.36 -9.31
C GLY A 318 -2.54 35.64 -8.26
N GLU A 319 -3.78 36.07 -8.15
CA GLU A 319 -4.73 35.58 -7.15
C GLU A 319 -5.21 34.15 -7.40
N TYR A 320 -5.01 33.62 -8.60
CA TYR A 320 -5.42 32.29 -9.01
C TYR A 320 -4.23 31.34 -9.25
N ALA A 321 -3.00 31.75 -8.91
CA ALA A 321 -1.84 30.84 -8.91
C ALA A 321 -2.09 29.63 -8.00
N ASN A 322 -1.54 28.48 -8.34
CA ASN A 322 -1.88 27.21 -7.72
C ASN A 322 -1.83 27.22 -6.19
N GLU A 323 -0.70 27.62 -5.60
CA GLU A 323 -0.55 27.60 -4.13
C GLU A 323 -1.44 28.62 -3.45
N LYS A 324 -1.65 29.78 -4.09
CA LYS A 324 -2.56 30.82 -3.58
C LYS A 324 -4.02 30.37 -3.64
N TRP A 325 -4.42 29.66 -4.70
CA TRP A 325 -5.73 29.05 -4.81
C TRP A 325 -5.95 27.99 -3.71
N LEU A 326 -4.95 27.12 -3.49
CA LEU A 326 -5.00 26.12 -2.42
C LEU A 326 -5.07 26.75 -1.03
N TRP A 327 -4.38 27.88 -0.82
CA TRP A 327 -4.52 28.64 0.40
C TRP A 327 -5.94 29.19 0.58
N LYS A 328 -6.49 29.88 -0.43
CA LYS A 328 -7.85 30.47 -0.38
C LYS A 328 -8.94 29.41 -0.12
N THR A 329 -8.73 28.20 -0.57
CA THR A 329 -9.69 27.09 -0.43
C THR A 329 -9.42 26.27 0.82
N TYR A 330 -8.31 25.56 0.86
CA TYR A 330 -7.99 24.65 1.96
C TYR A 330 -7.41 25.38 3.18
N GLY A 331 -6.44 26.26 2.99
CA GLY A 331 -5.80 26.99 4.08
C GLY A 331 -6.81 27.82 4.89
N GLU A 332 -7.58 28.66 4.20
CA GLU A 332 -8.62 29.47 4.84
C GLU A 332 -9.79 28.64 5.37
N GLY A 333 -10.18 27.57 4.68
CA GLY A 333 -11.20 26.64 5.16
C GLY A 333 -10.79 25.95 6.47
N ILE A 334 -9.53 25.56 6.60
CA ILE A 334 -8.96 25.02 7.84
C ILE A 334 -8.94 26.10 8.93
N ARG A 335 -8.50 27.31 8.61
CA ARG A 335 -8.49 28.45 9.55
C ARG A 335 -9.89 28.72 10.09
N ASP A 336 -10.89 28.74 9.22
CA ASP A 336 -12.29 28.96 9.60
C ASP A 336 -12.85 27.81 10.45
N GLY A 337 -12.48 26.55 10.11
CA GLY A 337 -12.91 25.36 10.84
C GLY A 337 -12.29 25.21 12.23
N LEU A 338 -11.04 25.67 12.40
CA LEU A 338 -10.32 25.60 13.67
C LEU A 338 -10.50 26.80 14.58
N LYS A 339 -11.16 27.90 14.12
CA LYS A 339 -11.28 29.17 14.85
C LYS A 339 -11.67 29.02 16.32
N ASN A 340 -12.56 28.08 16.64
CA ASN A 340 -13.04 27.81 18.00
C ASN A 340 -12.48 26.49 18.59
N GLN A 341 -11.40 25.95 18.04
CA GLN A 341 -10.78 24.68 18.44
C GLN A 341 -9.26 24.81 18.48
N PRO A 342 -8.68 25.73 19.28
CA PRO A 342 -7.24 26.03 19.26
C PRO A 342 -6.36 24.82 19.64
N ASP A 343 -6.87 23.93 20.51
CA ASP A 343 -6.13 22.75 21.01
C ASP A 343 -6.30 21.53 20.11
N ARG A 344 -7.09 21.63 19.04
CA ARG A 344 -7.30 20.51 18.12
C ARG A 344 -6.03 20.21 17.34
N LYS A 345 -5.50 19.02 17.58
CA LYS A 345 -4.37 18.52 16.80
C LYS A 345 -4.86 18.18 15.36
N PHE A 346 -4.51 19.03 14.42
CA PHE A 346 -4.85 18.87 13.01
C PHE A 346 -3.60 19.03 12.14
N THR A 347 -3.56 18.38 10.97
CA THR A 347 -2.43 18.44 10.05
C THR A 347 -2.92 18.65 8.63
N LEU A 348 -2.36 19.61 7.93
CA LEU A 348 -2.44 19.71 6.47
C LEU A 348 -1.23 18.96 5.88
N VAL A 349 -1.49 17.97 5.01
CA VAL A 349 -0.44 17.26 4.28
C VAL A 349 -0.44 17.73 2.83
N HIS A 350 0.59 18.48 2.44
CA HIS A 350 0.74 18.98 1.08
C HIS A 350 1.63 18.04 0.26
N ARG A 351 1.10 17.48 -0.83
CA ARG A 351 1.93 16.68 -1.74
C ARG A 351 2.93 17.58 -2.45
N PHE A 352 4.21 17.37 -2.16
CA PHE A 352 5.30 18.05 -2.82
C PHE A 352 5.60 17.40 -4.18
N HIS A 353 4.76 17.72 -5.15
CA HIS A 353 4.83 17.20 -6.51
C HIS A 353 4.32 18.27 -7.47
N TRP A 354 5.12 18.70 -8.42
CA TRP A 354 4.84 19.81 -9.32
C TRP A 354 4.65 21.17 -8.60
N ALA A 355 5.17 21.32 -7.39
CA ALA A 355 5.05 22.51 -6.55
C ALA A 355 6.42 23.04 -6.14
N SER A 356 6.51 24.32 -5.78
CA SER A 356 7.69 24.93 -5.16
C SER A 356 7.54 24.91 -3.64
N LEU A 357 8.57 24.43 -2.94
CA LEU A 357 8.57 24.46 -1.48
C LEU A 357 8.48 25.89 -0.93
N ASN A 358 9.19 26.82 -1.56
CA ASN A 358 9.16 28.22 -1.17
C ASN A 358 7.78 28.85 -1.31
N GLU A 359 7.04 28.49 -2.39
CA GLU A 359 5.67 28.96 -2.59
C GLU A 359 4.72 28.33 -1.56
N ILE A 360 4.85 27.03 -1.29
CA ILE A 360 4.06 26.36 -0.25
C ILE A 360 4.30 27.04 1.10
N GLN A 361 5.54 27.23 1.52
CA GLN A 361 5.88 27.85 2.81
C GLN A 361 5.42 29.29 2.91
N LYS A 362 5.51 30.04 1.82
CA LYS A 362 5.06 31.44 1.75
C LYS A 362 3.54 31.56 1.89
N GLU A 363 2.79 30.80 1.10
CA GLU A 363 1.33 30.93 1.07
C GLU A 363 0.67 30.31 2.33
N PHE A 364 1.24 29.24 2.88
CA PHE A 364 0.72 28.56 4.07
C PHE A 364 1.35 29.00 5.40
N LYS A 365 2.09 30.12 5.43
CA LYS A 365 2.76 30.64 6.65
C LYS A 365 1.81 30.90 7.82
N ASP A 366 0.56 31.30 7.52
CA ASP A 366 -0.46 31.63 8.52
C ASP A 366 -1.43 30.47 8.80
N LEU A 367 -1.04 29.23 8.43
CA LEU A 367 -1.82 28.03 8.70
C LEU A 367 -1.89 27.76 10.22
N PRO A 368 -3.11 27.65 10.82
CA PRO A 368 -3.24 27.49 12.28
C PRO A 368 -3.01 26.03 12.76
N CYS A 369 -2.42 25.20 11.95
CA CYS A 369 -2.13 23.79 12.27
C CYS A 369 -0.79 23.38 11.67
N ARG A 370 -0.39 22.13 11.90
CA ARG A 370 0.86 21.59 11.36
C ARG A 370 0.77 21.43 9.84
N LEU A 371 1.79 21.89 9.12
CA LEU A 371 2.03 21.64 7.72
C LEU A 371 3.06 20.51 7.60
N GLU A 372 2.72 19.42 6.92
CA GLU A 372 3.62 18.35 6.56
C GLU A 372 3.60 18.15 5.04
N LEU A 373 4.72 17.70 4.48
CA LEU A 373 4.82 17.41 3.06
C LEU A 373 4.51 15.94 2.79
N SER A 374 4.43 15.55 1.53
CA SER A 374 4.31 14.15 1.11
C SER A 374 5.08 13.93 -0.19
N LEU A 375 5.95 12.93 -0.20
CA LEU A 375 6.85 12.58 -1.28
C LEU A 375 6.62 11.15 -1.77
N LYS A 376 6.74 10.90 -3.07
CA LYS A 376 6.77 9.54 -3.62
C LYS A 376 8.14 8.92 -3.32
N TYR A 377 8.19 7.87 -2.48
CA TYR A 377 9.44 7.26 -2.05
C TYR A 377 10.03 6.31 -3.10
N ALA A 378 9.24 5.35 -3.58
CA ALA A 378 9.64 4.37 -4.57
C ALA A 378 8.85 4.54 -5.90
N ILE A 379 8.45 5.76 -6.21
CA ILE A 379 7.54 6.11 -7.32
C ILE A 379 6.23 5.30 -7.21
N ALA A 380 6.01 4.30 -8.07
CA ALA A 380 4.83 3.44 -8.07
C ALA A 380 5.13 2.01 -7.59
N HIS A 381 6.39 1.70 -7.28
CA HIS A 381 6.92 0.34 -7.21
C HIS A 381 7.67 0.08 -5.90
N MET A 382 6.91 -0.19 -4.81
CA MET A 382 7.52 -0.56 -3.54
C MET A 382 8.33 -1.86 -3.63
N TYR A 383 7.99 -2.74 -4.55
CA TYR A 383 8.73 -3.96 -4.82
C TYR A 383 9.69 -3.80 -6.02
N SER A 384 10.58 -2.81 -5.93
CA SER A 384 11.67 -2.60 -6.89
C SER A 384 13.04 -2.68 -6.22
N ILE A 385 13.34 -1.77 -5.32
CA ILE A 385 14.61 -1.67 -4.61
C ILE A 385 14.38 -1.23 -3.17
N THR A 386 15.28 -1.66 -2.26
CA THR A 386 15.15 -1.36 -0.83
C THR A 386 15.72 0.00 -0.42
N ASN A 387 16.40 0.70 -1.34
CA ASN A 387 17.00 2.02 -1.12
C ASN A 387 16.73 2.96 -2.30
N PRO A 388 15.46 3.33 -2.55
CA PRO A 388 15.10 4.22 -3.65
C PRO A 388 15.83 5.56 -3.56
N GLN A 389 16.35 6.04 -4.70
CA GLN A 389 17.15 7.27 -4.76
C GLN A 389 16.31 8.53 -5.04
N PHE A 390 15.03 8.39 -5.36
CA PHE A 390 14.19 9.47 -5.90
C PHE A 390 13.98 10.64 -4.97
N ILE A 391 13.96 10.42 -3.65
CA ILE A 391 13.74 11.49 -2.67
C ILE A 391 15.04 12.17 -2.19
N LEU A 392 16.20 11.64 -2.53
CA LEU A 392 17.49 12.20 -2.05
C LEU A 392 17.63 13.69 -2.35
N PRO A 393 17.23 14.21 -3.52
CA PRO A 393 17.28 15.64 -3.80
C PRO A 393 16.37 16.48 -2.89
N ALA A 394 15.29 15.90 -2.35
CA ALA A 394 14.36 16.61 -1.48
C ALA A 394 14.79 16.59 0.01
N ILE A 395 15.60 15.62 0.43
CA ILE A 395 16.01 15.47 1.84
C ILE A 395 16.66 16.73 2.43
N PRO A 396 17.55 17.46 1.71
CA PRO A 396 18.12 18.71 2.21
C PRO A 396 17.07 19.81 2.46
N LEU A 397 15.93 19.77 1.76
CA LEU A 397 14.86 20.74 1.87
C LEU A 397 13.94 20.50 3.08
N LEU A 398 14.04 19.31 3.69
CA LEU A 398 13.25 18.91 4.85
C LEU A 398 13.96 19.26 6.16
N SER A 399 13.16 19.46 7.21
CA SER A 399 13.63 19.67 8.58
C SER A 399 12.71 18.94 9.56
N PRO A 400 13.06 18.82 10.86
CA PRO A 400 12.13 18.29 11.86
C PRO A 400 10.84 19.10 12.01
N GLN A 401 10.84 20.38 11.61
CA GLN A 401 9.66 21.27 11.59
C GLN A 401 8.85 21.08 10.31
N THR A 402 9.49 20.77 9.19
CA THR A 402 8.87 20.52 7.88
C THR A 402 9.14 19.08 7.46
N GLN A 403 8.49 18.14 8.15
CA GLN A 403 8.62 16.71 7.87
C GLN A 403 7.83 16.31 6.62
N SER A 404 8.23 15.19 6.02
CA SER A 404 7.51 14.58 4.91
C SER A 404 6.95 13.21 5.26
N TRP A 405 5.74 12.94 4.79
CA TRP A 405 5.23 11.59 4.63
C TRP A 405 5.87 10.93 3.41
N LEU A 406 6.08 9.62 3.50
CA LEU A 406 6.51 8.82 2.37
C LEU A 406 5.29 8.11 1.77
N THR A 407 4.99 8.40 0.52
CA THR A 407 4.02 7.63 -0.25
C THR A 407 4.73 6.37 -0.78
N ILE A 408 4.36 5.22 -0.22
CA ILE A 408 4.88 3.91 -0.63
C ILE A 408 3.81 3.24 -1.48
N ARG A 409 3.93 3.34 -2.81
CA ARG A 409 2.90 2.82 -3.72
C ARG A 409 3.17 1.37 -4.06
N ASN A 410 2.10 0.58 -4.01
CA ASN A 410 2.10 -0.82 -4.44
C ASN A 410 1.21 -0.98 -5.68
N ASP A 411 1.73 -0.60 -6.83
CA ASP A 411 1.12 -0.89 -8.14
C ASP A 411 1.81 -2.09 -8.82
N ASP A 412 2.58 -2.87 -8.07
CA ASP A 412 3.33 -4.04 -8.54
C ASP A 412 2.54 -5.34 -8.43
N ILE A 413 1.82 -5.52 -7.31
CA ILE A 413 1.19 -6.79 -6.94
C ILE A 413 -0.26 -6.56 -6.55
N TYR A 414 -1.19 -7.08 -7.36
CA TYR A 414 -2.62 -7.03 -7.08
C TYR A 414 -3.21 -8.40 -6.76
N SER A 415 -2.69 -9.46 -7.39
CA SER A 415 -3.26 -10.79 -7.32
C SER A 415 -2.56 -11.72 -6.34
N PHE A 416 -1.23 -11.67 -6.27
CA PHE A 416 -0.41 -12.61 -5.52
C PHE A 416 -0.15 -12.20 -4.07
N ARG A 417 0.06 -13.19 -3.22
CA ARG A 417 0.57 -13.03 -1.85
C ARG A 417 2.08 -12.90 -1.86
N TRP A 418 2.60 -11.98 -1.05
CA TRP A 418 4.02 -11.68 -0.99
C TRP A 418 4.59 -11.89 0.41
N ALA A 419 5.82 -12.41 0.53
CA ALA A 419 6.51 -12.64 1.79
C ALA A 419 8.03 -12.61 1.62
N ASN A 420 8.70 -11.57 2.13
CA ASN A 420 10.14 -11.54 2.28
C ASN A 420 10.56 -10.61 3.43
N ASN A 421 11.00 -11.19 4.54
CA ASN A 421 11.36 -10.46 5.76
C ASN A 421 12.55 -9.51 5.53
N ASP A 422 13.58 -9.99 4.86
CA ASP A 422 14.82 -9.23 4.63
C ASP A 422 14.58 -8.02 3.75
N TYR A 423 13.75 -8.17 2.71
CA TYR A 423 13.38 -7.07 1.84
C TYR A 423 12.64 -5.98 2.61
N ALA A 424 11.58 -6.34 3.33
CA ALA A 424 10.77 -5.37 4.08
C ALA A 424 11.61 -4.66 5.16
N ARG A 425 12.43 -5.42 5.91
CA ARG A 425 13.33 -4.89 6.92
C ARG A 425 14.35 -3.92 6.32
N SER A 426 15.00 -4.32 5.24
CA SER A 426 15.99 -3.50 4.54
C SER A 426 15.37 -2.21 4.00
N PHE A 427 14.17 -2.30 3.42
CA PHE A 427 13.45 -1.13 2.92
C PHE A 427 13.17 -0.11 4.04
N ILE A 428 12.69 -0.58 5.19
CA ILE A 428 12.40 0.30 6.34
C ILE A 428 13.68 0.90 6.91
N ARG A 429 14.76 0.11 7.09
CA ARG A 429 16.02 0.60 7.63
C ARG A 429 16.74 1.59 6.71
N ASN A 430 16.54 1.47 5.40
CA ASN A 430 17.15 2.34 4.40
C ASN A 430 16.39 3.66 4.19
N ILE A 431 15.29 3.91 4.92
CA ILE A 431 14.62 5.22 4.88
C ILE A 431 15.61 6.29 5.37
N PRO A 432 15.98 7.26 4.51
CA PRO A 432 16.99 8.25 4.88
C PRO A 432 16.40 9.33 5.79
N ALA A 433 17.26 9.90 6.68
CA ALA A 433 16.92 11.04 7.53
C ALA A 433 15.58 10.86 8.27
N ILE A 434 15.48 9.78 9.03
CA ILE A 434 14.24 9.34 9.70
C ILE A 434 13.61 10.44 10.57
N GLU A 435 14.41 11.33 11.13
CA GLU A 435 13.97 12.47 11.94
C GLU A 435 13.19 13.52 11.12
N LYS A 436 13.34 13.50 9.79
CA LYS A 436 12.63 14.35 8.83
C LYS A 436 11.39 13.67 8.24
N VAL A 437 11.12 12.43 8.65
CA VAL A 437 10.00 11.63 8.16
C VAL A 437 8.86 11.68 9.17
N ALA A 438 7.70 12.21 8.76
CA ALA A 438 6.48 12.22 9.56
C ALA A 438 5.88 10.81 9.72
N GLY A 439 6.03 9.97 8.70
CA GLY A 439 5.49 8.64 8.61
C GLY A 439 5.38 8.17 7.16
N PHE A 440 4.67 7.10 6.95
CA PHE A 440 4.34 6.63 5.60
C PHE A 440 2.87 6.25 5.50
N TYR A 441 2.39 6.18 4.27
CA TYR A 441 1.20 5.45 3.91
C TYR A 441 1.48 4.62 2.66
N MET A 442 1.10 3.34 2.71
CA MET A 442 1.30 2.41 1.60
C MET A 442 -0.03 2.00 0.97
N GLY A 443 -0.03 1.82 -0.32
CA GLY A 443 -1.18 1.36 -1.10
C GLY A 443 -1.10 1.75 -2.57
N PRO A 444 -1.90 1.08 -3.41
CA PRO A 444 -1.91 1.32 -4.86
C PRO A 444 -2.65 2.60 -5.23
N ASP A 445 -2.39 3.09 -6.44
CA ASP A 445 -3.26 4.05 -7.12
C ASP A 445 -4.18 3.35 -8.12
N GLY A 446 -3.69 2.28 -8.75
CA GLY A 446 -4.42 1.56 -9.80
C GLY A 446 -5.44 0.54 -9.28
N TYR A 447 -5.56 0.36 -7.96
CA TYR A 447 -6.37 -0.66 -7.33
C TYR A 447 -7.00 -0.17 -6.02
N CYS A 448 -8.01 -0.87 -5.51
CA CYS A 448 -8.65 -0.59 -4.23
C CYS A 448 -8.33 -1.70 -3.23
N TRP A 449 -7.72 -1.35 -2.11
CA TRP A 449 -7.39 -2.30 -1.03
C TRP A 449 -8.57 -2.54 -0.06
N GLY A 450 -9.77 -2.76 -0.61
CA GLY A 450 -10.93 -3.22 0.14
C GLY A 450 -10.99 -4.73 0.23
N ARG A 451 -12.04 -5.33 -0.36
CA ARG A 451 -12.15 -6.78 -0.51
C ARG A 451 -11.55 -7.26 -1.82
N ASP A 452 -11.12 -8.53 -1.82
CA ASP A 452 -10.56 -9.20 -2.99
C ASP A 452 -11.66 -9.64 -3.97
N TYR A 453 -11.94 -8.80 -4.95
CA TYR A 453 -12.88 -9.10 -6.04
C TYR A 453 -12.21 -9.64 -7.30
N LEU A 454 -10.88 -9.77 -7.32
CA LEU A 454 -10.13 -10.29 -8.48
C LEU A 454 -10.05 -11.81 -8.48
N SER A 455 -10.00 -12.45 -7.31
CA SER A 455 -9.94 -13.91 -7.22
C SER A 455 -11.26 -14.55 -7.65
N LYS A 456 -11.17 -15.70 -8.31
CA LYS A 456 -12.30 -16.60 -8.58
C LYS A 456 -12.64 -17.37 -7.30
N LEU A 457 -13.40 -16.76 -6.42
CA LEU A 457 -13.88 -17.39 -5.20
C LEU A 457 -15.15 -18.20 -5.48
N ASN A 458 -15.49 -19.14 -4.57
CA ASN A 458 -16.81 -19.76 -4.56
C ASN A 458 -17.88 -18.68 -4.44
N ASN A 459 -18.83 -18.69 -5.35
CA ASN A 459 -19.87 -17.66 -5.53
C ASN A 459 -20.73 -17.35 -4.28
N ASN A 460 -20.61 -18.15 -3.22
CA ASN A 460 -21.43 -18.03 -2.01
C ASN A 460 -20.68 -17.51 -0.77
N LYS A 461 -19.45 -17.05 -0.91
CA LYS A 461 -18.68 -16.50 0.22
C LYS A 461 -18.37 -15.03 -0.01
N THR A 462 -18.51 -14.23 1.05
CA THR A 462 -18.02 -12.85 1.06
C THR A 462 -16.50 -12.86 0.80
N PRO A 463 -16.01 -12.10 -0.18
CA PRO A 463 -14.58 -12.00 -0.41
C PRO A 463 -13.84 -11.48 0.84
N GLN A 464 -12.67 -12.06 1.13
CA GLN A 464 -11.85 -11.61 2.25
C GLN A 464 -11.30 -10.19 2.01
N LEU A 465 -10.94 -9.50 3.08
CA LEU A 465 -10.25 -8.22 2.96
C LEU A 465 -8.87 -8.44 2.34
N ILE A 466 -8.37 -7.46 1.59
CA ILE A 466 -6.99 -7.54 1.03
C ILE A 466 -5.96 -7.64 2.16
N ILE A 467 -6.17 -6.93 3.28
CA ILE A 467 -5.30 -7.03 4.45
C ILE A 467 -5.28 -8.44 5.07
N GLU A 468 -6.39 -9.17 5.02
CA GLU A 468 -6.48 -10.58 5.43
C GLU A 468 -5.83 -11.51 4.39
N LYS A 469 -6.10 -11.30 3.09
CA LYS A 469 -5.50 -12.09 2.01
C LYS A 469 -3.97 -12.03 2.04
N GLN A 470 -3.44 -10.83 2.25
CA GLN A 470 -2.01 -10.57 2.25
C GLN A 470 -1.46 -10.37 3.67
N TRP A 471 -2.06 -11.05 4.65
CA TRP A 471 -1.78 -10.87 6.08
C TRP A 471 -0.29 -10.88 6.41
N TYR A 472 0.50 -11.77 5.79
CA TYR A 472 1.93 -11.87 6.07
C TYR A 472 2.68 -10.61 5.61
N SER A 473 2.36 -10.11 4.43
CA SER A 473 2.92 -8.86 3.91
C SER A 473 2.54 -7.66 4.81
N PHE A 474 1.25 -7.51 5.13
CA PHE A 474 0.80 -6.42 6.01
C PHE A 474 1.43 -6.51 7.40
N MET A 475 1.56 -7.71 7.96
CA MET A 475 2.25 -7.93 9.22
C MET A 475 3.72 -7.50 9.14
N LEU A 476 4.45 -7.86 8.10
CA LEU A 476 5.85 -7.44 7.90
C LEU A 476 5.98 -5.92 7.87
N TRP A 477 5.25 -5.27 6.97
CA TRP A 477 5.35 -3.81 6.81
C TRP A 477 4.92 -3.05 8.06
N GLY A 478 3.84 -3.44 8.70
CA GLY A 478 3.34 -2.79 9.91
C GLY A 478 4.25 -3.01 11.12
N ARG A 479 4.66 -4.26 11.39
CA ARG A 479 5.48 -4.61 12.54
C ARG A 479 6.93 -4.13 12.41
N LEU A 480 7.56 -4.26 11.23
CA LEU A 480 8.92 -3.79 11.00
C LEU A 480 9.02 -2.25 10.97
N SER A 481 7.99 -1.55 10.54
CA SER A 481 7.96 -0.09 10.65
C SER A 481 7.73 0.40 12.08
N TYR A 482 7.14 -0.43 12.94
CA TYR A 482 7.08 -0.18 14.38
C TYR A 482 8.43 -0.50 15.05
N ASN A 483 9.00 -1.66 14.77
CA ASN A 483 10.31 -2.09 15.27
C ASN A 483 11.08 -2.91 14.22
N PRO A 484 12.06 -2.31 13.51
CA PRO A 484 12.82 -3.01 12.47
C PRO A 484 13.78 -4.08 13.03
N ASP A 485 13.98 -4.13 14.35
CA ASP A 485 14.86 -5.08 15.02
C ASP A 485 14.15 -6.34 15.51
N LEU A 486 12.86 -6.49 15.21
CA LEU A 486 12.12 -7.72 15.52
C LEU A 486 12.81 -8.93 14.86
N PRO A 487 13.03 -10.03 15.60
CA PRO A 487 13.61 -11.24 15.04
C PRO A 487 12.63 -11.91 14.06
N ASP A 488 13.15 -12.63 13.07
CA ASP A 488 12.32 -13.30 12.06
C ASP A 488 11.33 -14.29 12.67
N ASN A 489 11.68 -14.91 13.81
CA ASN A 489 10.78 -15.82 14.49
C ASN A 489 9.46 -15.16 14.91
N THR A 490 9.44 -13.84 15.14
CA THR A 490 8.19 -13.08 15.38
C THR A 490 7.17 -13.29 14.26
N PHE A 491 7.65 -13.41 13.02
CA PHE A 491 6.81 -13.61 11.85
C PHE A 491 6.59 -15.10 11.54
N LEU A 492 7.64 -15.89 11.64
CA LEU A 492 7.62 -17.31 11.27
C LEU A 492 6.72 -18.15 12.19
N GLN A 493 6.57 -17.77 13.46
CA GLN A 493 5.70 -18.49 14.41
C GLN A 493 4.21 -18.47 14.04
N HIS A 494 3.79 -17.57 13.16
CA HIS A 494 2.41 -17.51 12.64
C HIS A 494 2.14 -18.56 11.56
N LEU A 495 3.16 -19.03 10.84
CA LEU A 495 2.97 -19.98 9.74
C LEU A 495 2.34 -21.30 10.16
N PRO A 496 2.74 -21.94 11.29
CA PRO A 496 2.07 -23.15 11.77
C PRO A 496 0.62 -22.93 12.22
N GLN A 497 0.27 -21.70 12.62
CA GLN A 497 -1.09 -21.36 13.02
C GLN A 497 -2.01 -21.23 11.79
N HIS A 498 -1.53 -20.53 10.76
CA HIS A 498 -2.25 -20.39 9.50
C HIS A 498 -2.27 -21.69 8.67
N PHE A 499 -1.19 -22.44 8.70
CA PHE A 499 -0.99 -23.65 7.88
C PHE A 499 -0.56 -24.85 8.74
N PRO A 500 -1.48 -25.41 9.54
CA PRO A 500 -1.18 -26.58 10.36
C PRO A 500 -0.64 -27.73 9.52
N SER A 501 0.32 -28.45 10.06
CA SER A 501 0.93 -29.64 9.45
C SER A 501 1.78 -29.40 8.20
N ILE A 502 2.09 -28.14 7.86
CA ILE A 502 3.03 -27.84 6.78
C ILE A 502 4.45 -27.64 7.30
N ASN A 503 5.44 -27.96 6.48
CA ASN A 503 6.82 -27.58 6.76
C ASN A 503 7.01 -26.06 6.53
N SER A 504 6.87 -25.26 7.59
CA SER A 504 6.93 -23.80 7.57
C SER A 504 8.29 -23.29 7.05
N SER A 505 9.39 -23.99 7.33
CA SER A 505 10.73 -23.61 6.85
C SER A 505 10.83 -23.73 5.32
N GLU A 506 10.33 -24.81 4.75
CA GLU A 506 10.30 -24.95 3.28
C GLU A 506 9.29 -24.00 2.63
N LEU A 507 8.14 -23.75 3.28
CA LEU A 507 7.16 -22.80 2.77
C LEU A 507 7.76 -21.39 2.68
N ILE A 508 8.32 -20.86 3.76
CA ILE A 508 8.86 -19.50 3.74
C ILE A 508 10.07 -19.36 2.83
N LYS A 509 10.92 -20.38 2.74
CA LYS A 509 12.05 -20.40 1.81
C LYS A 509 11.61 -20.26 0.36
N GLY A 510 10.60 -21.05 -0.05
CA GLY A 510 10.04 -20.98 -1.40
C GLY A 510 9.31 -19.66 -1.65
N TRP A 511 8.52 -19.20 -0.68
CA TRP A 511 7.74 -17.98 -0.78
C TRP A 511 8.62 -16.73 -0.82
N SER A 512 9.63 -16.64 0.05
CA SER A 512 10.60 -15.53 0.04
C SER A 512 11.38 -15.45 -1.26
N SER A 513 11.82 -16.59 -1.81
CA SER A 513 12.49 -16.62 -3.11
C SER A 513 11.57 -16.13 -4.23
N ALA A 514 10.33 -16.65 -4.27
CA ALA A 514 9.31 -16.23 -5.25
C ALA A 514 9.02 -14.73 -5.17
N SER A 515 8.90 -14.21 -3.97
CA SER A 515 8.60 -12.80 -3.70
C SER A 515 9.69 -11.82 -4.19
N MET A 516 10.91 -12.29 -4.40
CA MET A 516 12.01 -11.48 -4.92
C MET A 516 12.04 -11.38 -6.44
N ILE A 517 11.21 -12.11 -7.16
CA ILE A 517 11.17 -12.08 -8.63
C ILE A 517 10.75 -10.69 -9.15
N PHE A 518 9.66 -10.13 -8.62
CA PHE A 518 9.20 -8.82 -9.08
C PHE A 518 10.15 -7.68 -8.71
N PRO A 519 10.78 -7.61 -7.54
CA PRO A 519 11.83 -6.63 -7.30
C PRO A 519 12.96 -6.65 -8.33
N TRP A 520 13.38 -7.82 -8.77
CA TRP A 520 14.45 -7.93 -9.76
C TRP A 520 14.00 -7.49 -11.15
N ILE A 521 12.86 -7.95 -11.62
CA ILE A 521 12.38 -7.58 -12.95
C ILE A 521 11.94 -6.12 -13.04
N THR A 522 11.30 -5.58 -12.00
CA THR A 522 10.83 -4.18 -11.99
C THR A 522 11.98 -3.20 -12.09
N ARG A 523 13.08 -3.40 -11.34
CA ARG A 523 14.24 -2.51 -11.44
C ARG A 523 15.05 -2.68 -12.71
N PHE A 524 14.94 -3.83 -13.36
CA PHE A 524 15.57 -4.09 -14.66
C PHE A 524 14.78 -3.50 -15.82
N VAL A 525 13.48 -3.79 -15.89
CA VAL A 525 12.56 -3.20 -16.88
C VAL A 525 11.90 -1.98 -16.25
N TRP A 526 12.70 -0.93 -16.04
CA TRP A 526 12.20 0.29 -15.48
C TRP A 526 11.40 1.04 -16.54
N GLY A 527 10.10 0.90 -16.44
CA GLY A 527 9.18 1.62 -17.32
C GLY A 527 9.12 3.09 -16.98
N ASP A 528 8.30 3.81 -17.72
CA ASP A 528 7.95 5.17 -17.37
C ASP A 528 7.43 5.22 -15.94
N ILE A 529 7.80 6.27 -15.26
CA ILE A 529 7.32 6.61 -13.94
C ILE A 529 5.82 6.42 -13.84
N ASP A 530 5.38 6.05 -12.65
CA ASP A 530 4.02 6.27 -12.27
C ASP A 530 3.01 5.36 -12.95
N LEU A 531 3.13 4.04 -12.76
CA LEU A 531 2.07 3.10 -13.11
C LEU A 531 2.06 2.56 -14.54
N LYS A 532 3.16 2.66 -15.21
CA LYS A 532 3.25 2.20 -16.58
C LYS A 532 3.88 0.82 -16.72
N TRP A 533 4.12 0.14 -15.59
CA TRP A 533 4.63 -1.21 -15.54
C TRP A 533 3.86 -2.05 -14.53
N PHE A 534 3.35 -3.20 -14.96
CA PHE A 534 2.65 -4.17 -14.14
C PHE A 534 3.26 -5.56 -14.34
N PRO A 535 4.13 -6.01 -13.41
CA PRO A 535 4.94 -7.21 -13.58
C PRO A 535 4.14 -8.51 -13.58
N GLU A 536 2.94 -8.54 -12.97
CA GLU A 536 2.07 -9.72 -13.04
C GLU A 536 1.61 -10.06 -14.47
N ALA A 537 1.66 -9.11 -15.39
CA ALA A 537 1.20 -9.32 -16.76
C ALA A 537 2.17 -8.83 -17.85
N ASN A 538 3.37 -8.36 -17.49
CA ASN A 538 4.31 -7.73 -18.45
C ASN A 538 3.66 -6.61 -19.27
N LEU A 539 2.81 -5.81 -18.59
CA LEU A 539 1.96 -4.79 -19.22
C LEU A 539 2.20 -3.40 -18.67
N SER A 540 1.89 -2.42 -19.49
CA SER A 540 1.45 -1.10 -19.07
C SER A 540 0.10 -0.79 -19.72
N HIS A 541 -0.48 0.37 -19.42
CA HIS A 541 -1.71 0.81 -20.07
C HIS A 541 -1.55 0.88 -21.61
N PRO A 542 -2.52 0.43 -22.40
CA PRO A 542 -2.44 0.38 -23.86
C PRO A 542 -2.08 1.71 -24.53
N ASN A 543 -2.57 2.84 -23.98
CA ASN A 543 -2.26 4.17 -24.50
C ASN A 543 -0.81 4.62 -24.24
N HIS A 544 -0.04 3.86 -23.47
CA HIS A 544 1.38 4.13 -23.22
C HIS A 544 2.27 3.17 -23.98
N LYS A 545 2.17 1.89 -23.66
CA LYS A 545 3.02 0.86 -24.26
C LYS A 545 2.25 -0.44 -24.50
N GLY A 546 1.30 -0.77 -23.62
CA GLY A 546 0.67 -2.09 -23.61
C GLY A 546 1.65 -3.18 -23.19
N PHE A 547 1.75 -4.25 -23.97
CA PHE A 547 2.66 -5.34 -23.71
C PHE A 547 4.11 -4.95 -24.02
N TYR A 548 5.01 -5.23 -23.07
CA TYR A 548 6.44 -4.99 -23.22
C TYR A 548 7.06 -6.09 -24.07
N THR A 549 7.45 -5.73 -25.29
CA THR A 549 8.06 -6.64 -26.26
C THR A 549 9.54 -6.90 -25.98
N VAL A 550 10.13 -7.88 -26.67
CA VAL A 550 11.57 -8.14 -26.60
C VAL A 550 12.39 -6.89 -27.02
N LYS A 551 11.89 -6.09 -27.95
CA LYS A 551 12.52 -4.81 -28.33
C LYS A 551 12.52 -3.81 -27.19
N ASP A 552 11.43 -3.72 -26.43
CA ASP A 552 11.36 -2.83 -25.28
C ASP A 552 12.37 -3.20 -24.19
N TYR A 553 12.66 -4.48 -24.00
CA TYR A 553 13.70 -4.93 -23.09
C TYR A 553 15.09 -4.50 -23.53
N ILE A 554 15.36 -4.48 -24.83
CA ILE A 554 16.66 -4.04 -25.38
C ILE A 554 16.84 -2.53 -25.19
N GLU A 555 15.82 -1.75 -25.49
CA GLU A 555 15.90 -0.30 -25.63
C GLU A 555 15.74 0.46 -24.30
N ARG A 556 15.20 -0.19 -23.26
CA ARG A 556 14.97 0.45 -21.96
C ARG A 556 16.19 0.46 -21.05
N VAL A 557 16.24 1.48 -20.21
CA VAL A 557 17.28 1.67 -19.20
C VAL A 557 16.80 1.13 -17.85
N PRO A 558 17.62 0.38 -17.11
CA PRO A 558 17.29 -0.04 -15.76
C PRO A 558 17.05 1.14 -14.78
N MET A 559 16.44 0.86 -13.64
CA MET A 559 16.18 1.83 -12.59
C MET A 559 17.46 2.52 -12.12
N GLN A 560 17.41 3.82 -11.99
CA GLN A 560 18.53 4.61 -11.42
C GLN A 560 18.88 4.09 -10.01
N GLY A 561 20.18 3.91 -9.75
CA GLY A 561 20.68 3.37 -8.49
C GLY A 561 20.59 1.85 -8.33
N SER A 562 20.07 1.13 -9.34
CA SER A 562 20.00 -0.34 -9.32
C SER A 562 21.33 -1.04 -9.51
N ASN A 563 22.33 -0.34 -10.00
CA ASN A 563 23.64 -0.88 -10.39
C ASN A 563 23.56 -1.99 -11.47
N ILE A 564 22.57 -1.90 -12.38
CA ILE A 564 22.32 -2.84 -13.46
C ILE A 564 22.59 -2.15 -14.80
N ASP A 565 23.22 -2.86 -15.73
CA ASP A 565 23.46 -2.40 -17.11
C ASP A 565 22.24 -2.67 -18.00
N GLY A 566 21.94 -1.75 -18.89
CA GLY A 566 20.91 -1.94 -19.93
C GLY A 566 21.42 -2.85 -21.05
N ILE A 567 20.51 -3.63 -21.67
CA ILE A 567 20.88 -4.61 -22.71
C ILE A 567 21.63 -3.96 -23.86
N LEU A 568 21.19 -2.79 -24.33
CA LEU A 568 21.80 -2.13 -25.49
C LEU A 568 23.23 -1.66 -25.20
N VAL A 569 23.47 -1.11 -24.00
CA VAL A 569 24.80 -0.68 -23.54
C VAL A 569 25.68 -1.90 -23.31
N TRP A 570 25.18 -2.92 -22.64
CA TRP A 570 25.89 -4.18 -22.40
C TRP A 570 26.31 -4.84 -23.73
N ALA A 571 25.42 -4.91 -24.73
CA ALA A 571 25.74 -5.49 -26.03
C ALA A 571 26.82 -4.71 -26.78
N SER A 572 26.81 -3.35 -26.65
CA SER A 572 27.87 -2.50 -27.20
C SER A 572 29.22 -2.82 -26.54
N ASN A 573 29.27 -2.79 -25.21
CA ASN A 573 30.47 -3.07 -24.43
C ASN A 573 31.05 -4.45 -24.76
N LYS A 574 30.16 -5.46 -24.91
CA LYS A 574 30.59 -6.82 -25.24
C LYS A 574 31.22 -6.94 -26.64
N VAL A 575 30.68 -6.23 -27.63
CA VAL A 575 31.22 -6.21 -29.01
C VAL A 575 32.53 -5.42 -29.06
N GLU A 576 32.62 -4.34 -28.33
CA GLU A 576 33.80 -3.45 -28.29
C GLU A 576 34.90 -3.97 -27.34
N GLY A 577 34.62 -4.99 -26.54
CA GLY A 577 35.57 -5.53 -25.55
C GLY A 577 35.74 -4.63 -24.32
N THR A 578 34.84 -3.65 -24.11
CA THR A 578 34.86 -2.77 -22.96
C THR A 578 34.17 -3.44 -21.75
N LYS A 579 34.57 -3.03 -20.52
CA LYS A 579 33.98 -3.56 -19.27
C LYS A 579 33.51 -2.37 -18.42
N ASN A 580 32.39 -2.56 -17.73
CA ASN A 580 31.94 -1.71 -16.66
C ASN A 580 31.75 -2.56 -15.37
N ASN A 581 31.49 -1.90 -14.24
CA ASN A 581 31.32 -2.55 -12.94
C ASN A 581 29.83 -2.82 -12.61
N LEU A 582 28.93 -2.69 -13.58
CA LEU A 582 27.50 -2.92 -13.40
C LEU A 582 27.17 -4.40 -13.51
N LEU A 583 26.08 -4.81 -12.88
CA LEU A 583 25.52 -6.14 -13.08
C LEU A 583 24.99 -6.24 -14.52
N SER A 584 25.41 -7.27 -15.24
CA SER A 584 24.95 -7.48 -16.60
C SER A 584 23.49 -7.93 -16.64
N PRO A 585 22.77 -7.72 -17.76
CA PRO A 585 21.44 -8.28 -17.97
C PRO A 585 21.40 -9.81 -17.77
N LEU A 586 22.46 -10.52 -18.11
CA LEU A 586 22.55 -11.97 -17.90
C LEU A 586 22.62 -12.33 -16.42
N ASN A 587 23.30 -11.54 -15.57
CA ASN A 587 23.26 -11.75 -14.11
C ASN A 587 21.84 -11.56 -13.54
N VAL A 588 21.04 -10.65 -14.11
CA VAL A 588 19.64 -10.51 -13.75
C VAL A 588 18.83 -11.75 -14.14
N ALA A 589 19.01 -12.24 -15.37
CA ALA A 589 18.37 -13.46 -15.84
C ALA A 589 18.73 -14.66 -14.98
N ASP A 590 20.01 -14.84 -14.66
CA ASP A 590 20.50 -15.94 -13.80
C ASP A 590 19.92 -15.84 -12.38
N THR A 591 19.82 -14.63 -11.83
CA THR A 591 19.20 -14.40 -10.51
C THR A 591 17.72 -14.78 -10.52
N LEU A 592 16.97 -14.35 -11.54
CA LEU A 592 15.55 -14.71 -11.71
C LEU A 592 15.37 -16.23 -11.82
N GLU A 593 16.25 -16.91 -12.55
CA GLU A 593 16.22 -18.37 -12.67
C GLU A 593 16.54 -19.06 -11.35
N ILE A 594 17.56 -18.62 -10.61
CA ILE A 594 17.92 -19.16 -9.30
C ILE A 594 16.75 -19.01 -8.32
N LEU A 595 16.13 -17.83 -8.24
CA LEU A 595 14.97 -17.57 -7.39
C LEU A 595 13.79 -18.48 -7.76
N SER A 596 13.54 -18.64 -9.05
CA SER A 596 12.48 -19.51 -9.57
C SER A 596 12.75 -20.98 -9.23
N ASN A 597 13.99 -21.46 -9.43
CA ASN A 597 14.38 -22.82 -9.13
C ASN A 597 14.30 -23.12 -7.63
N ASN A 598 14.74 -22.20 -6.77
CA ASN A 598 14.62 -22.32 -5.31
C ASN A 598 13.15 -22.42 -4.88
N SER A 599 12.28 -21.62 -5.47
CA SER A 599 10.84 -21.65 -5.20
C SER A 599 10.22 -22.99 -5.59
N LEU A 600 10.53 -23.49 -6.80
CA LEU A 600 10.02 -24.77 -7.29
C LEU A 600 10.59 -25.96 -6.49
N ALA A 601 11.86 -25.92 -6.11
CA ALA A 601 12.49 -26.96 -5.29
C ALA A 601 11.86 -27.04 -3.88
N SER A 602 11.52 -25.89 -3.27
CA SER A 602 10.77 -25.87 -2.02
C SER A 602 9.35 -26.45 -2.19
N LEU A 603 8.65 -26.08 -3.27
CA LEU A 603 7.32 -26.63 -3.56
C LEU A 603 7.32 -28.16 -3.75
N GLN A 604 8.39 -28.74 -4.28
CA GLN A 604 8.50 -30.21 -4.42
C GLN A 604 8.49 -30.95 -3.07
N LYS A 605 8.87 -30.28 -1.99
CA LYS A 605 8.90 -30.84 -0.63
C LYS A 605 7.61 -30.53 0.16
N LEU A 606 6.67 -29.84 -0.45
CA LEU A 606 5.39 -29.44 0.11
C LEU A 606 4.24 -30.18 -0.59
N PRO A 607 3.04 -30.19 -0.01
CA PRO A 607 1.87 -30.73 -0.71
C PRO A 607 1.68 -30.03 -2.06
N LYS A 608 1.37 -30.82 -3.10
CA LYS A 608 1.14 -30.25 -4.43
C LYS A 608 -0.05 -29.31 -4.40
N PRO A 609 0.06 -28.08 -4.96
CA PRO A 609 -1.05 -27.15 -4.99
C PRO A 609 -2.19 -27.70 -5.86
N ILE A 610 -3.39 -27.63 -5.33
CA ILE A 610 -4.63 -27.96 -6.06
C ILE A 610 -5.21 -26.62 -6.55
N HIS A 611 -4.92 -26.24 -7.78
CA HIS A 611 -5.27 -24.92 -8.32
C HIS A 611 -6.76 -24.60 -8.31
N GLN A 612 -7.61 -25.62 -8.31
CA GLN A 612 -9.08 -25.46 -8.18
C GLN A 612 -9.55 -25.33 -6.72
N SER A 613 -8.67 -25.58 -5.73
CA SER A 613 -9.00 -25.44 -4.32
C SER A 613 -8.89 -23.98 -3.89
N HIS A 614 -9.90 -23.51 -3.16
CA HIS A 614 -9.98 -22.15 -2.62
C HIS A 614 -9.41 -22.00 -1.21
N GLY A 615 -8.82 -23.06 -0.65
CA GLY A 615 -8.13 -22.98 0.64
C GLY A 615 -6.89 -22.10 0.58
N GLU A 616 -6.65 -21.30 1.61
CA GLU A 616 -5.57 -20.30 1.66
C GLU A 616 -4.18 -20.90 1.36
N LEU A 617 -3.86 -22.06 1.94
CA LEU A 617 -2.60 -22.77 1.68
C LEU A 617 -2.44 -23.07 0.19
N ASN A 618 -3.46 -23.64 -0.45
CA ASN A 618 -3.40 -23.97 -1.88
C ASN A 618 -3.24 -22.73 -2.76
N GLN A 619 -3.89 -21.64 -2.37
CA GLN A 619 -3.73 -20.36 -3.07
C GLN A 619 -2.31 -19.82 -2.91
N THR A 620 -1.73 -19.88 -1.71
CA THR A 620 -0.35 -19.46 -1.44
C THR A 620 0.67 -20.31 -2.21
N LEU A 621 0.52 -21.65 -2.20
CA LEU A 621 1.39 -22.55 -2.97
C LEU A 621 1.29 -22.29 -4.48
N SER A 622 0.09 -22.01 -4.97
CA SER A 622 -0.13 -21.66 -6.37
C SER A 622 0.46 -20.29 -6.73
N ASP A 623 0.40 -19.31 -5.82
CA ASP A 623 1.05 -18.00 -6.01
C ASP A 623 2.56 -18.16 -6.11
N ILE A 624 3.19 -18.97 -5.24
CA ILE A 624 4.63 -19.29 -5.30
C ILE A 624 4.99 -19.91 -6.64
N GLN A 625 4.18 -20.88 -7.11
CA GLN A 625 4.40 -21.51 -8.40
C GLN A 625 4.25 -20.54 -9.58
N ALA A 626 3.23 -19.68 -9.55
CA ALA A 626 3.00 -18.66 -10.55
C ALA A 626 4.17 -17.66 -10.62
N PHE A 627 4.63 -17.16 -9.47
CA PHE A 627 5.83 -16.32 -9.39
C PHE A 627 7.05 -17.01 -10.02
N ALA A 628 7.30 -18.28 -9.68
CA ALA A 628 8.45 -19.01 -10.21
C ALA A 628 8.38 -19.17 -11.74
N LEU A 629 7.20 -19.44 -12.28
CA LEU A 629 7.02 -19.59 -13.72
C LEU A 629 7.17 -18.27 -14.48
N ILE A 630 6.59 -17.18 -13.96
CA ILE A 630 6.79 -15.87 -14.57
C ILE A 630 8.23 -15.37 -14.41
N GLY A 631 8.92 -15.75 -13.34
CA GLY A 631 10.36 -15.49 -13.18
C GLY A 631 11.20 -16.19 -14.26
N LYS A 632 10.91 -17.46 -14.55
CA LYS A 632 11.54 -18.18 -15.67
C LYS A 632 11.23 -17.54 -17.03
N TYR A 633 9.97 -17.11 -17.23
CA TYR A 633 9.61 -16.37 -18.44
C TYR A 633 10.47 -15.11 -18.61
N TYR A 634 10.62 -14.32 -17.56
CA TYR A 634 11.43 -13.11 -17.61
C TYR A 634 12.92 -13.41 -17.83
N ALA A 635 13.47 -14.43 -17.17
CA ALA A 635 14.86 -14.84 -17.37
C ALA A 635 15.14 -15.20 -18.84
N GLU A 636 14.30 -16.01 -19.44
CA GLU A 636 14.46 -16.43 -20.84
C GLU A 636 14.20 -15.27 -21.81
N LYS A 637 13.26 -14.39 -21.51
CA LYS A 637 13.01 -13.18 -22.32
C LYS A 637 14.21 -12.22 -22.30
N ILE A 638 14.86 -12.04 -21.16
CA ILE A 638 16.08 -11.23 -21.03
C ILE A 638 17.22 -11.84 -21.85
N ARG A 639 17.44 -13.16 -21.75
CA ARG A 639 18.48 -13.86 -22.53
C ARG A 639 18.22 -13.72 -24.04
N GLY A 640 16.97 -13.94 -24.46
CA GLY A 640 16.56 -13.75 -25.85
C GLY A 640 16.78 -12.32 -26.35
N ALA A 641 16.50 -11.32 -25.51
CA ALA A 641 16.74 -9.91 -25.80
C ALA A 641 18.24 -9.58 -25.90
N CYS A 642 19.08 -10.16 -25.03
CA CYS A 642 20.54 -10.04 -25.10
C CYS A 642 21.11 -10.59 -26.41
N ASP A 643 20.68 -11.79 -26.78
CA ASP A 643 21.13 -12.41 -28.05
C ASP A 643 20.62 -11.63 -29.25
N LEU A 644 19.38 -11.12 -29.24
CA LEU A 644 18.86 -10.29 -30.31
C LEU A 644 19.65 -8.98 -30.46
N ALA A 645 20.04 -8.35 -29.35
CA ALA A 645 20.86 -7.15 -29.36
C ALA A 645 22.26 -7.41 -29.92
N LEU A 646 22.86 -8.58 -29.61
CA LEU A 646 24.13 -8.98 -30.21
C LEU A 646 23.98 -9.28 -31.71
N PHE A 647 22.90 -9.95 -32.13
CA PHE A 647 22.61 -10.13 -33.55
C PHE A 647 22.47 -8.81 -34.28
N ASP A 648 21.73 -7.87 -33.70
CA ASP A 648 21.52 -6.52 -34.27
C ASP A 648 22.83 -5.80 -34.57
N LYS A 649 23.82 -5.93 -33.68
CA LYS A 649 25.14 -5.29 -33.81
C LYS A 649 26.10 -6.06 -34.72
N THR A 650 26.15 -7.40 -34.56
CA THR A 650 27.19 -8.23 -35.17
C THR A 650 26.75 -8.88 -36.49
N LYS A 651 25.45 -9.02 -36.72
CA LYS A 651 24.82 -9.78 -37.83
C LYS A 651 25.16 -11.27 -37.81
N ILE A 652 25.66 -11.80 -36.71
CA ILE A 652 26.02 -13.24 -36.56
C ILE A 652 24.75 -14.03 -36.30
N GLU A 653 24.36 -14.90 -37.24
CA GLU A 653 23.11 -15.68 -37.21
C GLU A 653 22.96 -16.62 -36.02
N SER A 654 24.03 -17.06 -35.38
CA SER A 654 23.93 -17.90 -34.18
C SER A 654 23.23 -17.15 -33.05
N TYR A 655 23.44 -15.86 -32.88
CA TYR A 655 22.73 -15.05 -31.88
C TYR A 655 21.24 -14.99 -32.17
N ARG A 656 20.81 -14.82 -33.43
CA ARG A 656 19.38 -14.86 -33.77
C ARG A 656 18.75 -16.22 -33.47
N LYS A 657 19.45 -17.32 -33.76
CA LYS A 657 18.99 -18.67 -33.41
C LYS A 657 18.86 -18.85 -31.91
N ASN A 658 19.84 -18.41 -31.13
CA ASN A 658 19.78 -18.45 -29.66
C ASN A 658 18.61 -17.62 -29.12
N ALA A 659 18.41 -16.41 -29.63
CA ALA A 659 17.28 -15.56 -29.26
C ALA A 659 15.94 -16.26 -29.47
N LEU A 660 15.76 -16.94 -30.61
CA LEU A 660 14.56 -17.73 -30.89
C LEU A 660 14.37 -18.88 -29.91
N GLN A 661 15.45 -19.61 -29.56
CA GLN A 661 15.37 -20.70 -28.58
C GLN A 661 14.93 -20.18 -27.20
N HIS A 662 15.55 -19.12 -26.72
CA HIS A 662 15.19 -18.49 -25.44
C HIS A 662 13.74 -18.01 -25.44
N LEU A 663 13.26 -17.36 -26.49
CA LEU A 663 11.88 -16.87 -26.56
C LEU A 663 10.85 -18.02 -26.68
N GLN A 664 11.21 -19.16 -27.29
CA GLN A 664 10.38 -20.36 -27.28
C GLN A 664 10.25 -20.95 -25.87
N LEU A 665 11.34 -20.98 -25.08
CA LEU A 665 11.30 -21.38 -23.69
C LEU A 665 10.47 -20.39 -22.86
N ALA A 666 10.66 -19.08 -23.05
CA ALA A 666 9.86 -18.05 -22.43
C ALA A 666 8.36 -18.26 -22.68
N LYS A 667 7.97 -18.52 -23.94
CA LYS A 667 6.58 -18.84 -24.29
C LYS A 667 6.05 -20.08 -23.56
N SER A 668 6.87 -21.12 -23.40
CA SER A 668 6.48 -22.32 -22.66
C SER A 668 6.18 -21.99 -21.19
N PHE A 669 7.03 -21.19 -20.54
CA PHE A 669 6.82 -20.78 -19.15
C PHE A 669 5.62 -19.84 -19.01
N TRP A 670 5.42 -18.91 -19.94
CA TRP A 670 4.22 -18.07 -19.96
C TRP A 670 2.94 -18.90 -20.05
N ASN A 671 2.89 -19.90 -20.91
CA ASN A 671 1.71 -20.76 -21.06
C ASN A 671 1.35 -21.47 -19.75
N GLN A 672 2.34 -21.98 -19.02
CA GLN A 672 2.14 -22.61 -17.73
C GLN A 672 1.67 -21.59 -16.68
N TYR A 673 2.30 -20.42 -16.64
CA TYR A 673 1.92 -19.31 -15.79
C TYR A 673 0.48 -18.87 -16.04
N ALA A 674 0.12 -18.62 -17.30
CA ALA A 674 -1.19 -18.16 -17.69
C ALA A 674 -2.30 -19.13 -17.28
N THR A 675 -2.06 -20.43 -17.39
CA THR A 675 -3.01 -21.47 -16.94
C THR A 675 -3.27 -21.36 -15.44
N ILE A 676 -2.24 -21.19 -14.60
CA ILE A 676 -2.39 -21.05 -13.16
C ILE A 676 -3.10 -19.74 -12.82
N TYR A 677 -2.64 -18.62 -13.40
CA TYR A 677 -3.21 -17.30 -13.16
C TYR A 677 -4.71 -17.25 -13.49
N SER A 678 -5.07 -17.71 -14.69
CA SER A 678 -6.44 -17.67 -15.19
C SER A 678 -7.40 -18.63 -14.48
N THR A 679 -6.88 -19.70 -13.87
CA THR A 679 -7.68 -20.58 -13.01
C THR A 679 -8.09 -19.87 -11.72
N LYS A 680 -7.24 -19.00 -11.20
CA LYS A 680 -7.42 -18.32 -9.90
C LYS A 680 -8.03 -16.94 -9.98
N ASN A 681 -7.73 -16.19 -11.03
CA ASN A 681 -8.08 -14.78 -11.14
C ASN A 681 -9.02 -14.51 -12.31
N LYS A 682 -9.92 -13.55 -12.11
CA LYS A 682 -10.84 -13.06 -13.15
C LYS A 682 -10.06 -12.22 -14.16
N VAL A 683 -10.58 -12.18 -15.39
CA VAL A 683 -10.24 -11.08 -16.30
C VAL A 683 -10.92 -9.84 -15.75
N ALA A 684 -10.14 -8.81 -15.47
CA ALA A 684 -10.65 -7.62 -14.81
C ALA A 684 -9.99 -6.35 -15.38
N LEU A 685 -10.72 -5.24 -15.31
CA LEU A 685 -10.20 -3.92 -15.61
C LEU A 685 -9.44 -3.40 -14.38
N TYR A 686 -8.15 -3.13 -14.55
CA TYR A 686 -7.33 -2.42 -13.58
C TYR A 686 -7.13 -0.99 -14.07
N ASN A 687 -7.45 -0.03 -13.23
CA ASN A 687 -7.13 1.34 -13.60
C ASN A 687 -5.62 1.45 -13.88
N ARG A 688 -5.26 2.18 -14.92
CA ARG A 688 -3.88 2.44 -15.35
C ARG A 688 -3.13 1.27 -16.02
N VAL A 689 -3.72 0.08 -16.07
CA VAL A 689 -3.18 -1.06 -16.82
C VAL A 689 -4.11 -1.45 -17.97
N GLY A 690 -5.41 -1.24 -17.81
CA GLY A 690 -6.44 -1.71 -18.73
C GLY A 690 -6.95 -3.11 -18.36
N TYR A 691 -7.58 -3.79 -19.31
CA TYR A 691 -8.04 -5.16 -19.12
C TYR A 691 -6.88 -6.14 -19.07
N VAL A 692 -6.77 -6.86 -17.95
CA VAL A 692 -5.73 -7.88 -17.75
C VAL A 692 -6.34 -9.26 -18.03
N ASP A 693 -5.99 -9.81 -19.18
CA ASP A 693 -6.31 -11.18 -19.61
C ASP A 693 -5.02 -11.91 -19.97
N VAL A 694 -4.43 -12.59 -18.99
CA VAL A 694 -3.11 -13.24 -19.14
C VAL A 694 -3.14 -14.37 -20.18
N GLU A 695 -4.31 -15.04 -20.38
CA GLU A 695 -4.48 -16.04 -21.45
C GLU A 695 -4.38 -15.39 -22.83
N LYS A 696 -5.06 -14.26 -23.03
CA LYS A 696 -5.01 -13.52 -24.30
C LYS A 696 -3.62 -13.02 -24.63
N LEU A 697 -2.82 -12.67 -23.62
CA LEU A 697 -1.45 -12.21 -23.80
C LEU A 697 -0.49 -13.27 -24.34
N LYS A 698 -0.86 -14.55 -24.44
CA LYS A 698 -0.11 -15.59 -25.17
C LYS A 698 0.17 -15.18 -26.61
N THR A 699 -0.72 -14.41 -27.24
CA THR A 699 -0.52 -13.88 -28.60
C THR A 699 0.60 -12.85 -28.63
N ASN A 700 0.71 -12.01 -27.61
CA ASN A 700 1.79 -11.01 -27.53
C ASN A 700 3.15 -11.69 -27.26
N VAL A 701 3.19 -12.76 -26.47
CA VAL A 701 4.41 -13.55 -26.27
C VAL A 701 4.84 -14.24 -27.56
N GLN A 702 3.90 -14.70 -28.41
CA GLN A 702 4.22 -15.21 -29.74
C GLN A 702 4.78 -14.12 -30.66
N GLN A 703 4.26 -12.89 -30.58
CA GLN A 703 4.74 -11.75 -31.36
C GLN A 703 6.23 -11.45 -31.11
N ASP A 704 6.76 -11.70 -29.90
CA ASP A 704 8.21 -11.57 -29.64
C ASP A 704 9.03 -12.50 -30.56
N ILE A 705 8.59 -13.75 -30.71
CA ILE A 705 9.24 -14.74 -31.58
C ILE A 705 9.14 -14.28 -33.05
N ASP A 706 7.95 -13.88 -33.50
CA ASP A 706 7.71 -13.40 -34.86
C ASP A 706 8.53 -12.14 -35.18
N MET A 707 8.73 -11.29 -34.18
CA MET A 707 9.59 -10.10 -34.28
C MET A 707 11.04 -10.49 -34.56
N VAL A 708 11.60 -11.47 -33.83
CA VAL A 708 12.98 -11.91 -34.03
C VAL A 708 13.16 -12.57 -35.41
N VAL A 709 12.18 -13.35 -35.88
CA VAL A 709 12.21 -13.96 -37.22
C VAL A 709 12.32 -12.89 -38.31
N LYS A 710 11.61 -11.75 -38.13
CA LYS A 710 11.55 -10.65 -39.11
C LYS A 710 12.58 -9.54 -38.84
N TRP A 711 13.44 -9.71 -37.82
CA TRP A 711 14.33 -8.67 -37.36
C TRP A 711 15.36 -8.26 -38.44
N LYS A 712 15.48 -6.95 -38.64
CA LYS A 712 16.52 -6.36 -39.51
C LYS A 712 17.53 -5.62 -38.63
N PRO A 713 18.85 -5.90 -38.73
CA PRO A 713 19.86 -5.22 -37.94
C PRO A 713 19.82 -3.69 -38.06
N GLY A 714 20.18 -2.99 -36.98
CA GLY A 714 20.21 -1.52 -36.89
C GLY A 714 18.89 -0.86 -36.51
N GLN A 715 17.94 -1.60 -35.95
CA GLN A 715 16.63 -1.07 -35.56
C GLN A 715 16.54 -0.65 -34.09
N ASN A 716 17.53 -0.99 -33.24
CA ASN A 716 17.50 -0.64 -31.82
C ASN A 716 17.90 0.82 -31.58
N GLN A 717 17.15 1.49 -30.73
CA GLN A 717 17.41 2.85 -30.26
C GLN A 717 17.29 2.88 -28.74
N LEU A 718 18.22 3.56 -28.07
CA LEU A 718 18.11 3.78 -26.63
C LEU A 718 16.92 4.70 -26.36
N ILE A 719 15.97 4.21 -25.58
CA ILE A 719 14.86 4.99 -25.05
C ILE A 719 15.27 5.43 -23.64
N PRO A 720 15.55 6.73 -23.43
CA PRO A 720 15.79 7.23 -22.09
C PRO A 720 14.57 6.91 -21.21
N ASN A 721 14.81 6.63 -19.94
CA ASN A 721 13.72 6.57 -18.98
C ASN A 721 12.93 7.87 -19.09
N GLY A 722 11.64 7.81 -19.37
CA GLY A 722 10.75 8.95 -19.31
C GLY A 722 10.88 9.58 -17.93
N ASN A 723 10.71 10.91 -17.84
CA ASN A 723 10.97 11.74 -16.65
C ASN A 723 10.93 11.00 -15.32
N THR A 724 12.06 10.45 -14.90
CA THR A 724 12.27 9.87 -13.57
C THR A 724 12.50 10.97 -12.55
N GLU A 725 12.66 12.20 -12.99
CA GLU A 725 12.76 13.36 -12.14
C GLU A 725 11.40 13.66 -11.54
N VAL A 726 11.25 13.32 -10.26
CA VAL A 726 10.26 14.00 -9.44
C VAL A 726 10.73 15.45 -9.37
N PRO A 727 10.04 16.41 -9.98
CA PRO A 727 10.52 17.79 -10.03
C PRO A 727 10.34 18.41 -8.64
N PHE A 728 11.35 18.26 -7.80
CA PHE A 728 11.47 19.06 -6.58
C PHE A 728 11.95 20.43 -7.00
N LYS A 729 11.06 21.43 -7.03
CA LYS A 729 11.41 22.82 -7.20
C LYS A 729 11.65 23.43 -5.83
N GLN A 730 12.79 24.10 -5.67
CA GLN A 730 13.07 24.94 -4.50
C GLN A 730 12.10 26.12 -4.43
#